data_f20b85b7bf70549ee0f54507fb493434
#
_entry.id   f20b85b7bf70549ee0f54507fb493434
#
_cell.length_a   1.000
_cell.length_b   1.000
_cell.length_c   1.000
_cell.angle_alpha   90.00
_cell.angle_beta   90.00
_cell.angle_gamma   90.00
#
_symmetry.space_group_name_H-M   'P 1'
#
loop_
_entity.id
_entity.type
_entity.pdbx_description
1 polymer ?
#
loop_
_entity_poly.entity_id
_entity_poly.type
_entity_poly.pdbx_seq_one_letter_code
_entity_poly.pdbx_strand_id
1 'polypeptide(L)'
;MDTLMRITDHLTTSPGIQLKIDKRWGASVTFVTRSIAHVRIFDAADPQLDRTWSISLGSNATPRTGLGPRDLLDHSPAPAWAGNSRDVAPVEDMEVTTTVTASAEDTASHPEFSGVYADEPVDSPDPDEKSFIVGTDSLRVIIRDCPLRMTWQRRADDWVTASEDRPTGAYEIGTHTGRVAHHRVRNIDDRYYGLGEKSGDLERTGRIFDMRCLDALGYDAGSTDPLYKHVPFLMTRTANGAFGIFYDNLSASRFNLGAEVDNYHRPFTSWQADHGDIDYWVMTADHLCDLTPQILRLTGNPAFLPRWALGYSGSTMHYTDAPDASCQLLKFIDLLREHAIPCDSFQLSSGYTTIGSRRYVFTWDRDKFSQPTDTTRHFRDAGLHLAANIKPALLTTHPYYRDVAEAGIFVTNSRTGEPATSMFWGGHGGNVDFINPRGVQWWKDNVRHQLIDMGIESTWNDNNEYELWSEDAICDGFGHPVELDRIRPVQALLMSRASFEAQREAAPVERPFLISRSGPLGLQRYVQTWSGDNSTSWRTLKYNTRMGVGMSMSGLVNFGHDVGGFAGTARPGPELFARWVANGVMHPRFTIHSWHNDGSVNEPWMYPEITDIVREMIRLRYRLIPFLYTLSYLAAERREPIVNPVFSLDDTLHEESDDFLLGHDLLVASVVEKGQTTRTVTLPHVSDGWFEFDTGVHHDPGTVTLEAPLDRLPLLVRAGAGIPQCELPAPSGEIITTRTVENSPHRIVLYLPDGNGHSQGFFFDDDGHTNGYRQGHGYWLTWSADHTDTTVIVHTHVEGDYQPSWGTMAFALRPGDERAIKVVADAAQD
;
A
#
# COMPACT_ATOMS: atom_id res chain seq x y z
N MET A 1 -4.87 13.25 31.53
CA MET A 1 -5.89 13.36 30.46
C MET A 1 -7.24 13.32 31.13
N ASP A 2 -8.21 14.09 30.62
CA ASP A 2 -9.57 14.11 31.17
C ASP A 2 -10.41 13.08 30.40
N THR A 3 -11.14 12.26 31.13
CA THR A 3 -12.08 11.28 30.55
C THR A 3 -13.39 12.00 30.19
N LEU A 4 -13.90 11.73 28.98
CA LEU A 4 -15.19 12.25 28.54
C LEU A 4 -16.33 11.50 29.25
N MET A 5 -17.25 12.25 29.88
CA MET A 5 -18.22 11.66 30.80
C MET A 5 -19.65 11.73 30.27
N ARG A 6 -20.25 12.92 30.21
CA ARG A 6 -21.71 13.02 30.13
C ARG A 6 -22.19 13.70 28.84
N ILE A 7 -23.16 13.09 28.17
CA ILE A 7 -23.87 13.68 27.04
C ILE A 7 -24.86 14.71 27.57
N THR A 8 -24.57 15.98 27.32
CA THR A 8 -25.39 17.13 27.81
C THR A 8 -26.52 17.51 26.85
N ASP A 9 -26.30 17.28 25.52
CA ASP A 9 -27.28 17.57 24.48
C ASP A 9 -27.05 16.67 23.26
N HIS A 10 -28.06 16.52 22.40
CA HIS A 10 -27.93 15.73 21.15
C HIS A 10 -28.82 16.27 20.03
N LEU A 11 -28.38 16.03 18.79
CA LEU A 11 -29.17 16.33 17.58
C LEU A 11 -29.13 15.12 16.66
N THR A 12 -30.28 14.51 16.44
CA THR A 12 -30.38 13.46 15.40
C THR A 12 -30.35 14.10 14.02
N THR A 13 -29.50 13.60 13.17
CA THR A 13 -29.34 14.02 11.78
C THR A 13 -29.60 12.83 10.86
N SER A 14 -29.98 13.08 9.63
CA SER A 14 -29.78 12.06 8.59
C SER A 14 -28.46 12.43 7.91
N PRO A 15 -27.36 11.67 8.12
CA PRO A 15 -27.27 10.22 8.33
C PRO A 15 -26.64 9.80 9.68
N GLY A 16 -26.99 10.37 10.80
CA GLY A 16 -26.38 9.97 12.06
C GLY A 16 -26.82 10.78 13.29
N ILE A 17 -25.88 11.05 14.19
CA ILE A 17 -26.12 11.81 15.43
C ILE A 17 -24.98 12.77 15.75
N GLN A 18 -25.29 13.94 16.27
CA GLN A 18 -24.35 14.87 16.87
C GLN A 18 -24.61 14.95 18.38
N LEU A 19 -23.54 14.99 19.15
CA LEU A 19 -23.58 14.97 20.62
C LEU A 19 -22.77 16.13 21.16
N LYS A 20 -23.25 16.71 22.26
CA LYS A 20 -22.49 17.65 23.10
C LYS A 20 -22.10 16.96 24.39
N ILE A 21 -20.83 16.97 24.74
CA ILE A 21 -20.26 16.20 25.85
C ILE A 21 -19.61 17.18 26.81
N ASP A 22 -19.94 17.05 28.12
CA ASP A 22 -19.37 17.84 29.22
C ASP A 22 -19.38 19.35 28.95
N LYS A 23 -20.37 19.85 28.22
CA LYS A 23 -20.57 21.26 27.79
C LYS A 23 -19.46 21.85 26.89
N ARG A 24 -18.34 21.14 26.68
CA ARG A 24 -17.18 21.64 25.91
C ARG A 24 -16.99 20.85 24.61
N TRP A 25 -17.09 19.55 24.67
CA TRP A 25 -16.72 18.65 23.57
C TRP A 25 -17.89 18.41 22.62
N GLY A 26 -17.59 18.33 21.34
CA GLY A 26 -18.51 17.81 20.34
C GLY A 26 -18.16 16.39 19.95
N ALA A 27 -19.16 15.58 19.62
CA ALA A 27 -18.94 14.33 18.93
C ALA A 27 -19.98 14.16 17.81
N SER A 28 -19.58 13.49 16.73
CA SER A 28 -20.49 13.08 15.67
C SER A 28 -20.28 11.64 15.30
N VAL A 29 -21.35 10.95 14.96
CA VAL A 29 -21.33 9.64 14.34
C VAL A 29 -22.14 9.72 13.07
N THR A 30 -21.52 9.46 11.92
CA THR A 30 -22.10 9.61 10.60
C THR A 30 -21.89 8.33 9.79
N PHE A 31 -22.96 7.75 9.28
CA PHE A 31 -22.87 6.58 8.39
C PHE A 31 -22.72 7.06 6.94
N VAL A 32 -21.69 6.59 6.26
CA VAL A 32 -21.40 6.98 4.87
C VAL A 32 -21.71 5.86 3.88
N THR A 33 -21.65 4.62 4.32
CA THR A 33 -22.20 3.43 3.65
C THR A 33 -22.91 2.55 4.67
N ARG A 34 -23.52 1.46 4.22
CA ARG A 34 -24.18 0.50 5.13
C ARG A 34 -23.21 -0.14 6.13
N SER A 35 -21.92 -0.24 5.78
CA SER A 35 -20.88 -0.91 6.58
C SER A 35 -19.72 0.01 7.03
N ILE A 36 -19.78 1.31 6.72
CA ILE A 36 -18.74 2.27 7.08
C ILE A 36 -19.36 3.46 7.80
N ALA A 37 -18.82 3.78 8.98
CA ALA A 37 -19.21 4.94 9.79
C ALA A 37 -17.98 5.78 10.14
N HIS A 38 -18.19 7.08 10.27
CA HIS A 38 -17.23 8.09 10.72
C HIS A 38 -17.57 8.55 12.11
N VAL A 39 -16.59 8.57 13.00
CA VAL A 39 -16.70 9.11 14.36
C VAL A 39 -15.69 10.22 14.52
N ARG A 40 -16.14 11.37 14.99
CA ARG A 40 -15.26 12.48 15.31
C ARG A 40 -15.60 13.02 16.71
N ILE A 41 -14.58 13.15 17.56
CA ILE A 41 -14.67 13.77 18.89
C ILE A 41 -13.68 14.93 18.92
N PHE A 42 -14.17 16.14 19.15
CA PHE A 42 -13.41 17.38 18.96
C PHE A 42 -13.74 18.43 20.01
N ASP A 43 -12.83 19.36 20.24
CA ASP A 43 -13.11 20.56 21.07
C ASP A 43 -13.97 21.54 20.27
N ALA A 44 -15.21 21.74 20.68
CA ALA A 44 -16.14 22.66 19.99
C ALA A 44 -15.69 24.13 20.03
N ALA A 45 -14.82 24.52 20.99
CA ALA A 45 -14.26 25.85 21.10
C ALA A 45 -12.99 26.08 20.27
N ASP A 46 -12.25 25.02 19.98
CA ASP A 46 -11.01 25.02 19.19
C ASP A 46 -10.93 23.75 18.31
N PRO A 47 -11.81 23.64 17.32
CA PRO A 47 -11.81 22.44 16.46
C PRO A 47 -10.49 22.37 15.69
N GLN A 48 -9.87 21.21 15.71
CA GLN A 48 -8.70 20.93 14.90
C GLN A 48 -9.05 20.97 13.40
N LEU A 49 -8.07 20.78 12.53
CA LEU A 49 -8.27 20.81 11.08
C LEU A 49 -9.55 20.08 10.65
N ASP A 50 -10.48 20.78 10.03
CA ASP A 50 -11.71 20.21 9.43
C ASP A 50 -11.47 19.52 8.09
N ARG A 51 -10.23 19.18 7.79
CA ARG A 51 -9.75 18.70 6.49
C ARG A 51 -8.96 17.42 6.61
N THR A 52 -9.09 16.58 5.59
CA THR A 52 -8.37 15.32 5.45
C THR A 52 -7.75 15.20 4.05
N TRP A 53 -6.57 14.61 3.98
CA TRP A 53 -5.89 14.25 2.72
C TRP A 53 -5.91 12.75 2.46
N SER A 54 -6.24 11.96 3.46
CA SER A 54 -6.35 10.50 3.36
C SER A 54 -7.66 10.07 2.70
N ILE A 55 -8.77 10.72 3.06
CA ILE A 55 -10.12 10.33 2.61
C ILE A 55 -10.42 10.87 1.21
N SER A 56 -10.98 10.00 0.38
CA SER A 56 -11.40 10.30 -0.99
C SER A 56 -12.89 10.03 -1.22
N LEU A 57 -13.54 9.29 -0.34
CA LEU A 57 -14.95 8.95 -0.41
C LEU A 57 -15.83 10.19 -0.17
N GLY A 58 -16.91 10.33 -0.93
CA GLY A 58 -17.92 11.40 -0.72
C GLY A 58 -17.52 12.79 -1.23
N SER A 59 -16.32 12.98 -1.74
CA SER A 59 -15.88 14.22 -2.41
C SER A 59 -16.52 14.37 -3.80
N ASN A 60 -17.80 14.11 -3.99
CA ASN A 60 -18.53 14.09 -5.27
C ASN A 60 -17.76 13.48 -6.46
N ALA A 61 -16.74 12.73 -6.18
CA ALA A 61 -15.93 12.07 -7.17
C ALA A 61 -16.58 10.73 -7.49
N THR A 62 -17.51 10.73 -8.40
CA THR A 62 -17.64 9.56 -9.25
C THR A 62 -16.26 9.31 -9.85
N PRO A 63 -15.71 8.09 -9.80
CA PRO A 63 -14.48 7.74 -10.50
C PRO A 63 -14.78 7.73 -12.00
N ARG A 64 -14.93 8.92 -12.59
CA ARG A 64 -15.38 9.04 -13.99
C ARG A 64 -14.26 9.03 -15.01
N THR A 65 -13.04 9.22 -14.59
CA THR A 65 -11.97 9.41 -15.58
C THR A 65 -10.67 8.75 -15.21
N GLY A 66 -10.66 7.92 -14.15
CA GLY A 66 -9.49 7.13 -13.83
C GLY A 66 -8.23 7.86 -13.43
N LEU A 67 -8.32 9.12 -13.23
CA LEU A 67 -7.16 9.93 -12.88
C LEU A 67 -6.99 10.11 -11.37
N GLY A 68 -7.64 9.26 -10.58
CA GLY A 68 -7.62 9.38 -9.12
C GLY A 68 -8.75 10.27 -8.61
N PRO A 69 -8.62 10.81 -7.41
CA PRO A 69 -9.64 11.63 -6.78
C PRO A 69 -10.07 12.79 -7.65
N ARG A 70 -11.32 13.19 -7.54
CA ARG A 70 -11.93 14.31 -8.26
C ARG A 70 -11.13 15.61 -8.18
N ASP A 71 -10.45 15.82 -7.07
CA ASP A 71 -9.58 16.97 -6.84
C ASP A 71 -8.46 17.11 -7.90
N LEU A 72 -8.08 16.04 -8.62
CA LEU A 72 -7.16 16.11 -9.74
C LEU A 72 -7.79 16.69 -11.01
N LEU A 73 -9.12 16.76 -11.09
CA LEU A 73 -9.87 17.27 -12.24
C LEU A 73 -10.44 18.66 -11.99
N ASP A 74 -10.46 19.12 -10.74
CA ASP A 74 -10.90 20.47 -10.40
C ASP A 74 -9.82 21.46 -10.86
N HIS A 75 -10.21 22.34 -11.76
CA HIS A 75 -9.34 23.40 -12.28
C HIS A 75 -9.14 24.57 -11.30
N SER A 76 -9.76 24.51 -10.11
CA SER A 76 -9.50 25.42 -9.01
C SER A 76 -8.40 24.84 -8.11
N PRO A 77 -7.13 25.21 -8.25
CA PRO A 77 -6.02 24.53 -7.57
C PRO A 77 -6.08 24.67 -6.06
N ALA A 78 -6.56 25.75 -5.54
CA ALA A 78 -6.52 26.04 -4.09
C ALA A 78 -7.39 25.12 -3.23
N PRO A 79 -8.69 24.89 -3.53
CA PRO A 79 -9.52 23.99 -2.71
C PRO A 79 -9.05 22.54 -2.74
N ALA A 80 -8.64 22.05 -3.91
CA ALA A 80 -8.22 20.67 -4.10
C ALA A 80 -6.93 20.31 -3.34
N TRP A 81 -5.98 21.22 -3.25
CA TRP A 81 -4.74 21.05 -2.51
C TRP A 81 -4.93 21.19 -1.00
N ALA A 82 -5.92 21.94 -0.57
CA ALA A 82 -6.19 22.18 0.85
C ALA A 82 -6.79 20.96 1.59
N GLY A 83 -6.97 19.83 0.91
CA GLY A 83 -7.61 18.63 1.46
C GLY A 83 -9.13 18.63 1.30
N ASN A 84 -9.74 17.48 1.57
CA ASN A 84 -11.19 17.28 1.52
C ASN A 84 -11.83 17.67 2.86
N SER A 85 -13.12 18.03 2.85
CA SER A 85 -13.88 18.19 4.09
C SER A 85 -13.94 16.88 4.86
N ARG A 86 -13.84 16.94 6.19
CA ARG A 86 -14.09 15.78 7.07
C ARG A 86 -15.57 15.43 7.15
N ASP A 87 -16.47 16.36 6.81
CA ASP A 87 -17.89 16.13 6.73
C ASP A 87 -18.22 15.41 5.40
N VAL A 88 -18.17 14.10 5.44
CA VAL A 88 -18.45 13.23 4.27
C VAL A 88 -19.93 12.90 4.21
N ALA A 89 -20.59 13.27 3.11
CA ALA A 89 -21.96 12.91 2.86
C ALA A 89 -22.11 11.40 2.56
N PRO A 90 -23.27 10.80 2.85
CA PRO A 90 -23.56 9.42 2.43
C PRO A 90 -23.35 9.22 0.93
N VAL A 91 -22.73 8.12 0.56
CA VAL A 91 -22.47 7.75 -0.84
C VAL A 91 -23.36 6.61 -1.32
N GLU A 92 -24.19 6.08 -0.44
CA GLU A 92 -25.21 5.07 -0.72
C GLU A 92 -26.58 5.58 -0.27
N ASP A 93 -27.63 5.16 -0.96
CA ASP A 93 -29.01 5.34 -0.49
C ASP A 93 -29.25 4.32 0.63
N MET A 94 -29.37 4.83 1.86
CA MET A 94 -29.54 4.00 3.06
C MET A 94 -30.42 4.71 4.08
N GLU A 95 -31.18 3.93 4.83
CA GLU A 95 -31.91 4.39 5.99
C GLU A 95 -31.03 4.33 7.24
N VAL A 96 -30.90 5.43 7.96
CA VAL A 96 -30.23 5.49 9.26
C VAL A 96 -31.27 5.72 10.34
N THR A 97 -31.39 4.77 11.24
CA THR A 97 -32.32 4.85 12.37
C THR A 97 -31.62 5.34 13.62
N THR A 98 -32.31 6.14 14.45
CA THR A 98 -31.83 6.58 15.76
C THR A 98 -32.90 6.28 16.80
N THR A 99 -32.55 5.50 17.81
CA THR A 99 -33.42 5.21 18.96
C THR A 99 -32.77 5.77 20.22
N VAL A 100 -33.50 6.53 20.98
CA VAL A 100 -33.07 7.06 22.28
C VAL A 100 -33.78 6.28 23.38
N THR A 101 -33.03 5.63 24.25
CA THR A 101 -33.58 4.93 25.42
C THR A 101 -33.13 5.63 26.68
N ALA A 102 -34.07 5.96 27.54
CA ALA A 102 -33.80 6.39 28.93
C ALA A 102 -33.77 5.12 29.79
N SER A 103 -32.58 4.80 30.35
CA SER A 103 -32.25 3.75 31.32
C SER A 103 -32.68 2.29 31.04
N ALA A 104 -31.71 1.42 31.16
CA ALA A 104 -31.65 0.10 31.81
C ALA A 104 -32.79 -0.92 31.59
N GLU A 105 -33.07 -1.35 30.32
CA GLU A 105 -33.75 -2.64 30.12
C GLU A 105 -33.16 -3.53 29.01
N ASP A 106 -32.02 -3.20 28.44
CA ASP A 106 -31.37 -4.08 27.45
C ASP A 106 -30.02 -4.60 27.97
N THR A 107 -30.06 -5.36 29.06
CA THR A 107 -28.96 -6.23 29.45
C THR A 107 -29.01 -7.49 28.60
N ALA A 108 -28.43 -7.46 27.40
CA ALA A 108 -28.06 -8.69 26.70
C ALA A 108 -27.10 -9.47 27.62
N SER A 109 -27.50 -10.66 28.02
CA SER A 109 -26.73 -11.58 28.83
C SER A 109 -25.36 -11.81 28.24
N HIS A 110 -24.32 -11.27 28.89
CA HIS A 110 -22.95 -11.62 28.61
C HIS A 110 -22.71 -13.08 29.00
N PRO A 111 -22.05 -13.90 28.18
CA PRO A 111 -21.60 -15.21 28.62
C PRO A 111 -20.66 -15.05 29.81
N GLU A 112 -20.96 -15.78 30.90
CA GLU A 112 -20.16 -15.81 32.11
C GLU A 112 -18.70 -16.19 31.78
N PHE A 113 -17.79 -15.26 31.98
CA PHE A 113 -16.35 -15.51 31.92
C PHE A 113 -15.89 -15.98 33.31
N SER A 114 -15.67 -17.26 33.47
CA SER A 114 -14.99 -17.81 34.65
C SER A 114 -13.46 -17.70 34.48
N GLY A 115 -12.89 -16.60 34.79
CA GLY A 115 -11.44 -16.35 34.73
C GLY A 115 -11.01 -15.31 35.76
N VAL A 116 -9.84 -15.49 36.31
CA VAL A 116 -9.14 -14.93 37.48
C VAL A 116 -9.18 -13.39 37.68
N TYR A 117 -9.87 -12.65 36.86
CA TYR A 117 -10.09 -11.21 37.05
C TYR A 117 -11.39 -11.05 37.85
N ALA A 118 -11.28 -10.44 39.02
CA ALA A 118 -12.44 -10.03 39.77
C ALA A 118 -13.32 -9.18 38.83
N ASP A 119 -14.59 -9.60 38.69
CA ASP A 119 -15.60 -8.74 38.06
C ASP A 119 -15.52 -7.40 38.77
N GLU A 120 -15.13 -6.33 38.04
CA GLU A 120 -15.48 -5.02 38.52
C GLU A 120 -17.00 -5.06 38.72
N PRO A 121 -17.50 -4.75 39.92
CA PRO A 121 -18.90 -4.55 40.06
C PRO A 121 -19.26 -3.49 39.05
N VAL A 122 -19.99 -3.85 37.99
CA VAL A 122 -20.74 -2.85 37.22
C VAL A 122 -21.56 -2.16 38.29
N ASP A 123 -21.11 -0.95 38.69
CA ASP A 123 -21.88 -0.10 39.59
C ASP A 123 -23.28 -0.11 39.02
N SER A 124 -24.27 -0.35 39.86
CA SER A 124 -25.68 -0.37 39.44
C SER A 124 -25.89 0.75 38.46
N PRO A 125 -26.45 0.49 37.24
CA PRO A 125 -26.52 1.44 36.14
C PRO A 125 -26.98 2.79 36.72
N ASP A 126 -26.22 3.86 36.42
CA ASP A 126 -26.57 5.20 36.83
C ASP A 126 -28.00 5.42 36.29
N PRO A 127 -29.01 5.67 37.18
CA PRO A 127 -30.39 5.84 36.73
C PRO A 127 -30.54 6.97 35.71
N ASP A 128 -29.54 7.84 35.57
CA ASP A 128 -29.48 8.95 34.63
C ASP A 128 -28.62 8.64 33.38
N GLU A 129 -28.10 7.41 33.19
CA GLU A 129 -27.33 7.02 32.00
C GLU A 129 -28.21 7.13 30.74
N LYS A 130 -27.70 7.84 29.75
CA LYS A 130 -28.33 7.94 28.42
C LYS A 130 -27.75 6.89 27.48
N SER A 131 -28.61 6.27 26.69
CA SER A 131 -28.22 5.32 25.66
C SER A 131 -28.86 5.68 24.32
N PHE A 132 -28.06 5.64 23.27
CA PHE A 132 -28.47 5.91 21.89
C PHE A 132 -28.08 4.73 21.01
N ILE A 133 -28.99 4.22 20.20
CA ILE A 133 -28.70 3.23 19.18
C ILE A 133 -28.86 3.92 17.83
N VAL A 134 -27.79 4.00 17.08
CA VAL A 134 -27.73 4.64 15.76
C VAL A 134 -27.16 3.66 14.75
N GLY A 135 -27.79 3.48 13.62
CA GLY A 135 -27.26 2.54 12.63
C GLY A 135 -28.09 2.36 11.37
N THR A 136 -27.50 1.59 10.47
CA THR A 136 -28.10 1.06 9.26
C THR A 136 -28.67 -0.36 9.52
N ASP A 137 -29.06 -1.06 8.47
CA ASP A 137 -29.46 -2.48 8.53
C ASP A 137 -28.27 -3.45 8.70
N SER A 138 -27.03 -2.96 8.52
CA SER A 138 -25.81 -3.79 8.50
C SER A 138 -24.81 -3.45 9.60
N LEU A 139 -24.75 -2.19 10.04
CA LEU A 139 -23.85 -1.69 11.05
C LEU A 139 -24.60 -0.74 11.99
N ARG A 140 -24.44 -0.92 13.31
CA ARG A 140 -24.96 0.03 14.30
C ARG A 140 -23.99 0.28 15.43
N VAL A 141 -24.16 1.39 16.12
CA VAL A 141 -23.45 1.73 17.34
C VAL A 141 -24.42 1.97 18.49
N ILE A 142 -24.08 1.45 19.66
CA ILE A 142 -24.73 1.78 20.94
C ILE A 142 -23.82 2.74 21.64
N ILE A 143 -24.28 3.98 21.84
CA ILE A 143 -23.55 5.04 22.52
C ILE A 143 -24.12 5.18 23.93
N ARG A 144 -23.26 5.16 24.95
CA ARG A 144 -23.63 5.36 26.35
C ARG A 144 -22.78 6.48 26.96
N ASP A 145 -23.32 7.17 27.94
CA ASP A 145 -22.58 8.14 28.75
C ASP A 145 -22.24 7.59 30.14
N CYS A 146 -21.51 8.36 30.95
CA CYS A 146 -21.16 8.07 32.33
C CYS A 146 -20.26 6.81 32.56
N PRO A 147 -19.08 6.69 31.87
CA PRO A 147 -18.46 7.60 30.89
C PRO A 147 -18.92 7.36 29.45
N LEU A 148 -18.62 8.30 28.55
CA LEU A 148 -18.85 8.12 27.13
C LEU A 148 -18.14 6.86 26.61
N ARG A 149 -18.89 5.97 25.99
CA ARG A 149 -18.39 4.73 25.37
C ARG A 149 -19.28 4.27 24.23
N MET A 150 -18.71 3.54 23.29
CA MET A 150 -19.38 3.03 22.09
C MET A 150 -19.21 1.52 21.97
N THR A 151 -20.32 0.84 21.64
CA THR A 151 -20.30 -0.58 21.28
C THR A 151 -20.76 -0.71 19.84
N TRP A 152 -19.90 -1.21 18.98
CA TRP A 152 -20.18 -1.43 17.57
C TRP A 152 -20.70 -2.84 17.34
N GLN A 153 -21.79 -2.92 16.59
CA GLN A 153 -22.44 -4.18 16.25
C GLN A 153 -22.63 -4.27 14.74
N ARG A 154 -22.33 -5.45 14.19
CA ARG A 154 -22.62 -5.78 12.81
C ARG A 154 -23.82 -6.74 12.72
N ARG A 155 -24.48 -6.74 11.57
CA ARG A 155 -25.55 -7.70 11.27
C ARG A 155 -24.92 -8.99 10.74
N ALA A 156 -25.21 -10.07 11.41
CA ALA A 156 -25.07 -11.44 10.91
C ALA A 156 -26.49 -12.00 10.75
N ASP A 157 -26.78 -13.19 11.26
CA ASP A 157 -28.18 -13.63 11.43
C ASP A 157 -28.91 -12.74 12.44
N ASP A 158 -28.21 -12.29 13.47
CA ASP A 158 -28.64 -11.28 14.44
C ASP A 158 -27.54 -10.21 14.63
N TRP A 159 -27.79 -9.22 15.50
CA TRP A 159 -26.80 -8.23 15.88
C TRP A 159 -25.74 -8.82 16.79
N VAL A 160 -24.50 -8.84 16.33
CA VAL A 160 -23.33 -9.34 17.08
C VAL A 160 -22.36 -8.21 17.33
N THR A 161 -21.73 -8.21 18.52
CA THR A 161 -20.71 -7.21 18.88
C THR A 161 -19.44 -7.46 18.07
N ALA A 162 -19.04 -6.42 17.33
CA ALA A 162 -17.80 -6.40 16.54
C ALA A 162 -16.67 -5.71 17.28
N SER A 163 -16.98 -4.70 18.10
CA SER A 163 -16.00 -3.98 18.93
C SER A 163 -16.69 -3.26 20.08
N GLU A 164 -16.00 -3.15 21.19
CA GLU A 164 -16.47 -2.49 22.40
C GLU A 164 -15.38 -1.57 22.97
N ASP A 165 -15.79 -0.36 23.37
CA ASP A 165 -14.92 0.56 24.08
C ASP A 165 -14.72 0.11 25.52
N ARG A 166 -13.59 0.48 26.11
CA ARG A 166 -13.32 0.21 27.52
C ARG A 166 -14.40 0.85 28.40
N PRO A 167 -14.96 0.14 29.39
CA PRO A 167 -16.05 0.63 30.21
C PRO A 167 -15.72 1.93 30.97
N THR A 168 -14.43 2.11 31.31
CA THR A 168 -13.93 3.27 32.06
C THR A 168 -12.83 3.95 31.26
N GLY A 169 -12.96 5.27 31.03
CA GLY A 169 -11.94 6.07 30.31
C GLY A 169 -11.70 5.62 28.87
N ALA A 170 -12.78 5.39 28.10
CA ALA A 170 -12.66 5.01 26.71
C ALA A 170 -12.02 6.10 25.88
N TYR A 171 -12.42 7.33 26.08
CA TYR A 171 -11.95 8.53 25.39
C TYR A 171 -11.30 9.48 26.37
N GLU A 172 -10.02 9.81 26.14
CA GLU A 172 -9.26 10.70 26.99
C GLU A 172 -8.65 11.85 26.18
N ILE A 173 -8.79 13.07 26.70
CA ILE A 173 -8.26 14.27 26.07
C ILE A 173 -7.39 15.03 27.07
N GLY A 174 -6.15 15.33 26.67
CA GLY A 174 -5.20 16.11 27.46
C GLY A 174 -5.39 17.61 27.20
N THR A 175 -6.24 18.26 27.97
CA THR A 175 -6.58 19.70 27.83
C THR A 175 -5.39 20.66 27.87
N HIS A 176 -4.25 20.24 28.41
CA HIS A 176 -3.02 21.02 28.48
C HIS A 176 -1.91 20.49 27.55
N THR A 177 -1.98 19.26 27.12
CA THR A 177 -0.94 18.61 26.32
C THR A 177 -1.32 18.43 24.85
N GLY A 178 -2.61 18.59 24.51
CA GLY A 178 -3.14 18.30 23.18
C GLY A 178 -3.24 16.81 22.85
N ARG A 179 -2.73 15.92 23.73
CA ARG A 179 -2.76 14.46 23.51
C ARG A 179 -4.17 13.91 23.59
N VAL A 180 -4.45 12.94 22.76
CA VAL A 180 -5.73 12.23 22.75
C VAL A 180 -5.49 10.73 22.81
N ALA A 181 -6.45 9.98 23.39
CA ALA A 181 -6.40 8.54 23.47
C ALA A 181 -7.78 7.90 23.33
N HIS A 182 -7.80 6.71 22.72
CA HIS A 182 -8.98 5.86 22.61
C HIS A 182 -8.62 4.46 23.07
N HIS A 183 -9.40 3.92 24.02
CA HIS A 183 -9.17 2.62 24.63
C HIS A 183 -10.35 1.68 24.35
N ARG A 184 -10.04 0.45 23.91
CA ARG A 184 -11.03 -0.56 23.53
C ARG A 184 -10.78 -1.86 24.28
N VAL A 185 -11.83 -2.59 24.58
CA VAL A 185 -11.74 -3.94 25.13
C VAL A 185 -11.03 -4.86 24.14
N ARG A 186 -10.16 -5.72 24.64
CA ARG A 186 -9.53 -6.81 23.90
C ARG A 186 -10.07 -8.14 24.40
N ASN A 187 -10.70 -8.92 23.53
CA ASN A 187 -11.06 -10.29 23.82
C ASN A 187 -9.86 -11.23 23.62
N ILE A 188 -9.88 -12.38 24.29
CA ILE A 188 -8.74 -13.33 24.24
C ILE A 188 -8.48 -13.86 22.82
N ASP A 189 -9.54 -14.00 22.03
CA ASP A 189 -9.50 -14.54 20.67
C ASP A 189 -9.27 -13.47 19.59
N ASP A 190 -9.27 -12.18 19.97
CA ASP A 190 -8.99 -11.11 19.03
C ASP A 190 -7.56 -11.21 18.49
N ARG A 191 -7.41 -11.09 17.17
CA ARG A 191 -6.13 -11.05 16.45
C ARG A 191 -6.05 -9.78 15.63
N TYR A 192 -4.91 -9.11 15.72
CA TYR A 192 -4.70 -7.78 15.14
C TYR A 192 -3.76 -7.85 13.95
N TYR A 193 -4.13 -7.15 12.88
CA TYR A 193 -3.42 -7.05 11.60
C TYR A 193 -3.41 -5.61 11.11
N GLY A 194 -2.81 -5.37 9.96
CA GLY A 194 -2.80 -4.04 9.35
C GLY A 194 -1.62 -3.19 9.80
N LEU A 195 -1.85 -1.89 10.00
CA LEU A 195 -0.87 -0.85 10.31
C LEU A 195 0.18 -0.62 9.21
N GLY A 196 -0.05 -1.12 7.99
CA GLY A 196 0.82 -0.89 6.84
C GLY A 196 2.20 -1.50 6.97
N GLU A 197 3.22 -0.68 6.75
CA GLU A 197 4.64 -1.05 6.80
C GLU A 197 5.11 -1.20 8.26
N LYS A 198 5.08 -2.41 8.75
CA LYS A 198 5.52 -2.76 10.10
C LYS A 198 6.40 -4.01 10.11
N SER A 199 7.45 -3.98 10.93
CA SER A 199 8.36 -5.11 11.09
C SER A 199 7.75 -6.26 11.91
N GLY A 200 8.33 -7.44 11.76
CA GLY A 200 7.95 -8.67 12.47
C GLY A 200 6.82 -9.42 11.83
N ASP A 201 6.14 -10.22 12.63
CA ASP A 201 5.07 -11.11 12.20
C ASP A 201 3.87 -10.33 11.65
N LEU A 202 3.07 -10.97 10.80
CA LEU A 202 1.89 -10.37 10.19
C LEU A 202 0.81 -10.11 11.24
N GLU A 203 0.65 -11.01 12.21
CA GLU A 203 -0.20 -10.85 13.38
C GLU A 203 0.49 -9.94 14.41
N ARG A 204 -0.22 -8.93 14.92
CA ARG A 204 0.31 -7.80 15.69
C ARG A 204 0.01 -7.86 17.20
N THR A 205 -0.75 -8.84 17.66
CA THR A 205 -1.20 -8.96 19.07
C THR A 205 -0.03 -8.96 20.06
N GLY A 206 -0.20 -8.28 21.17
CA GLY A 206 0.78 -8.22 22.25
C GLY A 206 1.97 -7.30 21.96
N ARG A 207 1.88 -6.43 20.94
CA ARG A 207 2.97 -5.51 20.57
C ARG A 207 2.52 -4.04 20.62
N ILE A 208 3.51 -3.16 20.63
CA ILE A 208 3.35 -1.71 20.52
C ILE A 208 3.94 -1.27 19.18
N PHE A 209 3.25 -0.34 18.49
CA PHE A 209 3.70 0.22 17.23
C PHE A 209 3.55 1.74 17.21
N ASP A 210 4.61 2.44 16.80
CA ASP A 210 4.59 3.88 16.60
C ASP A 210 4.22 4.23 15.14
N MET A 211 3.23 5.09 14.96
CA MET A 211 2.87 5.69 13.66
C MET A 211 3.63 7.00 13.48
N ARG A 212 4.77 6.91 12.85
CA ARG A 212 5.69 8.03 12.65
C ARG A 212 6.52 7.76 11.42
N CYS A 213 6.59 8.69 10.46
CA CYS A 213 7.50 8.56 9.33
C CYS A 213 8.93 8.85 9.80
N LEU A 214 9.83 7.88 9.62
CA LEU A 214 11.23 7.96 10.04
C LEU A 214 12.13 7.28 9.00
N ASP A 215 13.30 7.88 8.72
CA ASP A 215 14.35 7.26 7.89
C ASP A 215 15.09 6.17 8.68
N ALA A 216 14.61 4.96 8.60
CA ALA A 216 15.13 3.80 9.34
C ALA A 216 16.22 3.06 8.56
N LEU A 217 17.30 3.74 8.17
CA LEU A 217 18.40 3.19 7.38
C LEU A 217 18.94 1.87 7.97
N GLY A 218 18.92 0.81 7.20
CA GLY A 218 19.45 -0.50 7.60
C GLY A 218 18.60 -1.21 8.65
N TYR A 219 17.29 -0.96 8.66
CA TYR A 219 16.37 -1.54 9.64
C TYR A 219 16.38 -3.08 9.67
N ASP A 220 16.18 -3.64 10.85
CA ASP A 220 15.85 -5.06 11.04
C ASP A 220 14.35 -5.27 10.77
N ALA A 221 14.02 -5.95 9.67
CA ALA A 221 12.63 -6.21 9.29
C ALA A 221 11.84 -7.05 10.31
N GLY A 222 12.51 -7.70 11.26
CA GLY A 222 11.87 -8.47 12.34
C GLY A 222 11.46 -7.65 13.55
N SER A 223 12.02 -6.44 13.76
CA SER A 223 11.84 -5.74 15.05
C SER A 223 11.84 -4.22 15.02
N THR A 224 12.43 -3.57 14.00
CA THR A 224 12.53 -2.11 14.00
C THR A 224 11.17 -1.44 13.82
N ASP A 225 10.84 -0.50 14.69
CA ASP A 225 9.67 0.38 14.61
C ASP A 225 10.02 1.72 15.29
N PRO A 226 9.59 2.86 14.76
CA PRO A 226 8.81 3.06 13.53
C PRO A 226 9.64 2.91 12.25
N LEU A 227 8.93 2.85 11.09
CA LEU A 227 9.47 2.83 9.75
C LEU A 227 9.00 4.07 8.95
N TYR A 228 8.94 3.96 7.62
CA TYR A 228 8.78 5.11 6.72
C TYR A 228 7.35 5.61 6.55
N LYS A 229 6.31 4.83 6.90
CA LYS A 229 4.91 5.13 6.53
C LYS A 229 3.99 5.35 7.73
N HIS A 230 2.98 6.19 7.52
CA HIS A 230 1.94 6.50 8.49
C HIS A 230 0.60 5.90 8.04
N VAL A 231 0.28 4.70 8.50
CA VAL A 231 -0.92 3.94 8.10
C VAL A 231 -1.67 3.48 9.35
N PRO A 232 -2.38 4.35 10.06
CA PRO A 232 -3.07 4.02 11.30
C PRO A 232 -4.41 3.28 11.04
N PHE A 233 -4.36 2.21 10.24
CA PHE A 233 -5.47 1.32 9.93
C PHE A 233 -5.25 -0.03 10.59
N LEU A 234 -6.01 -0.28 11.65
CA LEU A 234 -6.00 -1.53 12.40
C LEU A 234 -7.14 -2.43 11.94
N MET A 235 -6.81 -3.67 11.63
CA MET A 235 -7.75 -4.72 11.28
C MET A 235 -7.80 -5.74 12.43
N THR A 236 -8.99 -6.08 12.89
CA THR A 236 -9.19 -7.05 13.98
C THR A 236 -10.03 -8.21 13.46
N ARG A 237 -9.49 -9.42 13.55
CA ARG A 237 -10.29 -10.65 13.45
C ARG A 237 -10.89 -10.90 14.82
N THR A 238 -12.20 -11.01 14.90
CA THR A 238 -12.96 -11.32 16.12
C THR A 238 -13.69 -12.64 15.98
N ALA A 239 -14.24 -13.16 17.05
CA ALA A 239 -15.11 -14.34 17.01
C ALA A 239 -16.37 -14.12 16.15
N ASN A 240 -16.73 -12.86 15.90
CA ASN A 240 -17.96 -12.45 15.20
C ASN A 240 -17.67 -11.83 13.81
N GLY A 241 -16.55 -12.16 13.17
CA GLY A 241 -16.13 -11.61 11.87
C GLY A 241 -15.00 -10.61 12.00
N ALA A 242 -14.95 -9.58 11.16
CA ALA A 242 -13.86 -8.63 11.10
C ALA A 242 -14.31 -7.20 11.42
N PHE A 243 -13.42 -6.47 12.11
CA PHE A 243 -13.60 -5.07 12.47
C PHE A 243 -12.37 -4.27 12.05
N GLY A 244 -12.57 -3.22 11.23
CA GLY A 244 -11.54 -2.28 10.82
C GLY A 244 -11.73 -0.93 11.49
N ILE A 245 -10.64 -0.33 11.97
CA ILE A 245 -10.63 1.03 12.46
C ILE A 245 -9.47 1.80 11.85
N PHE A 246 -9.77 2.92 11.21
CA PHE A 246 -8.77 3.82 10.63
C PHE A 246 -8.83 5.16 11.35
N TYR A 247 -7.74 5.55 12.04
CA TYR A 247 -7.64 6.85 12.68
C TYR A 247 -7.13 7.89 11.68
N ASP A 248 -8.00 8.79 11.25
CA ASP A 248 -7.64 9.89 10.33
C ASP A 248 -7.01 11.06 11.10
N ASN A 249 -5.92 10.74 11.79
CA ASN A 249 -5.10 11.68 12.54
C ASN A 249 -3.65 11.56 12.03
N LEU A 250 -3.08 12.67 11.60
CA LEU A 250 -1.77 12.75 10.94
C LEU A 250 -0.61 13.08 11.88
N SER A 251 -0.92 13.32 13.16
CA SER A 251 0.09 13.46 14.20
C SER A 251 0.76 12.13 14.51
N ALA A 252 1.94 12.18 15.11
CA ALA A 252 2.58 10.98 15.62
C ALA A 252 1.64 10.27 16.60
N SER A 253 1.48 8.97 16.45
CA SER A 253 0.56 8.19 17.26
C SER A 253 1.14 6.81 17.60
N ARG A 254 0.54 6.15 18.57
CA ARG A 254 0.98 4.85 19.08
C ARG A 254 -0.20 3.91 19.24
N PHE A 255 -0.04 2.68 18.78
CA PHE A 255 -0.93 1.57 19.05
C PHE A 255 -0.31 0.65 20.11
N ASN A 256 -1.05 0.37 21.18
CA ASN A 256 -0.79 -0.74 22.09
C ASN A 256 -1.83 -1.83 21.80
N LEU A 257 -1.38 -3.00 21.38
CA LEU A 257 -2.24 -4.11 20.97
C LEU A 257 -2.27 -5.22 22.05
N GLY A 258 -2.29 -4.82 23.32
CA GLY A 258 -2.33 -5.70 24.47
C GLY A 258 -0.95 -6.03 25.05
N ALA A 259 0.09 -5.23 24.76
CA ALA A 259 1.40 -5.33 25.41
C ALA A 259 1.38 -4.73 26.83
N GLU A 260 0.58 -3.69 27.04
CA GLU A 260 0.38 -3.09 28.36
C GLU A 260 -0.82 -3.72 29.03
N VAL A 261 -0.64 -4.12 30.27
CA VAL A 261 -1.67 -4.70 31.15
C VAL A 261 -1.62 -3.99 32.50
N ASP A 262 -2.78 -3.82 33.12
CA ASP A 262 -2.87 -3.32 34.47
C ASP A 262 -3.84 -4.18 35.31
N ASN A 263 -3.88 -3.96 36.59
CA ASN A 263 -4.71 -4.73 37.52
C ASN A 263 -6.14 -4.19 37.67
N TYR A 264 -6.47 -3.10 36.98
CA TYR A 264 -7.71 -2.34 37.21
C TYR A 264 -8.68 -2.47 36.02
N HIS A 265 -8.17 -2.83 34.83
CA HIS A 265 -8.98 -2.95 33.63
C HIS A 265 -8.90 -4.34 33.03
N ARG A 266 -9.97 -4.79 32.36
CA ARG A 266 -9.92 -5.95 31.49
C ARG A 266 -8.85 -5.74 30.40
N PRO A 267 -8.32 -6.81 29.79
CA PRO A 267 -7.41 -6.67 28.66
C PRO A 267 -7.93 -5.66 27.64
N PHE A 268 -7.06 -4.77 27.21
CA PHE A 268 -7.43 -3.65 26.33
C PHE A 268 -6.41 -3.42 25.23
N THR A 269 -6.83 -2.69 24.21
CA THR A 269 -5.96 -2.04 23.22
C THR A 269 -6.15 -0.54 23.33
N SER A 270 -5.12 0.22 22.97
CA SER A 270 -5.23 1.68 22.90
C SER A 270 -4.57 2.25 21.66
N TRP A 271 -5.13 3.34 21.19
CA TRP A 271 -4.51 4.27 20.28
C TRP A 271 -4.34 5.60 20.97
N GLN A 272 -3.17 6.23 20.81
CA GLN A 272 -2.86 7.55 21.39
C GLN A 272 -2.16 8.40 20.33
N ALA A 273 -2.50 9.68 20.24
CA ALA A 273 -1.84 10.64 19.37
C ALA A 273 -1.33 11.84 20.15
N ASP A 274 -0.24 12.44 19.67
CA ASP A 274 0.38 13.60 20.33
C ASP A 274 -0.50 14.84 20.18
N HIS A 275 -1.27 14.96 19.09
CA HIS A 275 -2.14 16.11 18.79
C HIS A 275 -3.38 15.69 17.99
N GLY A 276 -4.34 16.59 17.88
CA GLY A 276 -5.48 16.47 16.99
C GLY A 276 -6.75 15.99 17.69
N ASP A 277 -7.75 15.70 16.89
CA ASP A 277 -9.04 15.15 17.32
C ASP A 277 -8.93 13.61 17.44
N ILE A 278 -9.89 13.01 18.17
CA ILE A 278 -10.14 11.57 18.05
C ILE A 278 -11.09 11.42 16.85
N ASP A 279 -10.51 11.22 15.70
CA ASP A 279 -11.19 11.11 14.41
C ASP A 279 -10.90 9.73 13.81
N TYR A 280 -11.93 8.92 13.65
CA TYR A 280 -11.76 7.57 13.16
C TYR A 280 -12.93 7.06 12.33
N TRP A 281 -12.61 6.11 11.46
CA TRP A 281 -13.53 5.41 10.58
C TRP A 281 -13.64 3.97 11.02
N VAL A 282 -14.88 3.49 11.09
CA VAL A 282 -15.22 2.11 11.45
C VAL A 282 -15.74 1.38 10.22
N MET A 283 -15.31 0.15 10.05
CA MET A 283 -15.81 -0.74 9.01
C MET A 283 -15.92 -2.17 9.54
N THR A 284 -16.89 -2.91 9.02
CA THR A 284 -17.12 -4.31 9.39
C THR A 284 -17.24 -5.20 8.17
N ALA A 285 -16.83 -6.45 8.32
CA ALA A 285 -16.93 -7.47 7.27
C ALA A 285 -17.12 -8.87 7.89
N ASP A 286 -17.46 -9.83 7.05
CA ASP A 286 -17.51 -11.24 7.46
C ASP A 286 -16.10 -11.81 7.61
N HIS A 287 -15.21 -11.49 6.65
CA HIS A 287 -13.82 -11.96 6.62
C HIS A 287 -12.85 -10.80 6.76
N LEU A 288 -11.67 -11.08 7.34
CA LEU A 288 -10.65 -10.05 7.59
C LEU A 288 -10.20 -9.33 6.32
N CYS A 289 -10.00 -10.07 5.23
CA CYS A 289 -9.50 -9.51 3.96
C CYS A 289 -10.51 -8.62 3.24
N ASP A 290 -11.81 -8.74 3.55
CA ASP A 290 -12.87 -7.89 2.99
C ASP A 290 -12.80 -6.44 3.51
N LEU A 291 -12.00 -6.18 4.53
CA LEU A 291 -11.73 -4.83 5.02
C LEU A 291 -10.81 -4.04 4.07
N THR A 292 -9.95 -4.72 3.29
CA THR A 292 -9.04 -4.05 2.35
C THR A 292 -9.77 -3.33 1.21
N PRO A 293 -10.75 -3.91 0.50
CA PRO A 293 -11.57 -3.17 -0.44
C PRO A 293 -12.31 -1.98 0.18
N GLN A 294 -12.72 -2.08 1.45
CA GLN A 294 -13.42 -0.99 2.14
C GLN A 294 -12.51 0.19 2.46
N ILE A 295 -11.29 -0.07 2.97
CA ILE A 295 -10.32 1.02 3.20
C ILE A 295 -9.88 1.66 1.89
N LEU A 296 -9.72 0.90 0.81
CA LEU A 296 -9.45 1.44 -0.53
C LEU A 296 -10.62 2.24 -1.08
N ARG A 297 -11.86 1.83 -0.82
CA ARG A 297 -13.05 2.62 -1.16
C ARG A 297 -13.06 3.95 -0.41
N LEU A 298 -12.64 3.95 0.85
CA LEU A 298 -12.59 5.14 1.69
C LEU A 298 -11.47 6.09 1.28
N THR A 299 -10.27 5.58 1.02
CA THR A 299 -9.04 6.36 0.82
C THR A 299 -8.64 6.53 -0.65
N GLY A 300 -9.37 5.93 -1.56
CA GLY A 300 -9.16 5.97 -3.01
C GLY A 300 -8.42 4.76 -3.56
N ASN A 301 -8.74 4.43 -4.80
CA ASN A 301 -8.18 3.29 -5.50
C ASN A 301 -6.67 3.44 -5.70
N PRO A 302 -5.92 2.33 -5.72
CA PRO A 302 -4.51 2.34 -6.11
C PRO A 302 -4.33 2.86 -7.54
N ALA A 303 -3.17 3.48 -7.80
CA ALA A 303 -2.81 3.88 -9.14
C ALA A 303 -2.71 2.66 -10.07
N PHE A 304 -3.33 2.72 -11.24
CA PHE A 304 -3.06 1.77 -12.32
C PHE A 304 -1.82 2.25 -13.07
N LEU A 305 -0.72 1.57 -12.83
CA LEU A 305 0.59 1.95 -13.36
C LEU A 305 0.76 1.52 -14.83
N PRO A 306 1.68 2.15 -15.59
CA PRO A 306 2.03 1.64 -16.90
C PRO A 306 2.64 0.23 -16.79
N ARG A 307 2.43 -0.61 -17.83
CA ARG A 307 2.86 -2.02 -17.82
C ARG A 307 4.36 -2.19 -17.54
N TRP A 308 5.20 -1.29 -18.04
CA TRP A 308 6.64 -1.33 -17.82
C TRP A 308 7.04 -1.18 -16.35
N ALA A 309 6.20 -0.57 -15.51
CA ALA A 309 6.42 -0.49 -14.06
C ALA A 309 6.42 -1.86 -13.36
N LEU A 310 5.88 -2.89 -14.01
CA LEU A 310 5.91 -4.29 -13.53
C LEU A 310 7.18 -5.03 -13.95
N GLY A 311 7.97 -4.51 -14.88
CA GLY A 311 9.24 -5.11 -15.29
C GLY A 311 10.32 -4.98 -14.21
N TYR A 312 11.50 -5.51 -14.50
CA TYR A 312 12.69 -5.32 -13.66
C TYR A 312 13.17 -3.86 -13.78
N SER A 313 13.47 -3.25 -12.64
CA SER A 313 14.13 -1.95 -12.56
C SER A 313 15.53 -2.10 -11.96
N GLY A 314 16.55 -1.73 -12.69
CA GLY A 314 17.91 -1.63 -12.18
C GLY A 314 18.11 -0.37 -11.33
N SER A 315 18.96 -0.44 -10.32
CA SER A 315 19.38 0.73 -9.53
C SER A 315 20.65 0.43 -8.75
N THR A 316 21.53 1.43 -8.63
CA THR A 316 22.67 1.38 -7.72
C THR A 316 23.18 2.79 -7.41
N MET A 317 23.58 3.01 -6.16
CA MET A 317 24.27 4.26 -5.79
C MET A 317 25.61 4.40 -6.52
N HIS A 318 26.30 3.29 -6.75
CA HIS A 318 27.66 3.28 -7.30
C HIS A 318 27.76 3.96 -8.68
N TYR A 319 26.84 3.69 -9.59
CA TYR A 319 26.91 4.22 -10.95
C TYR A 319 26.81 5.75 -11.00
N THR A 320 25.86 6.32 -10.24
CA THR A 320 25.66 7.78 -10.23
C THR A 320 26.68 8.52 -9.38
N ASP A 321 27.33 7.84 -8.41
CA ASP A 321 28.42 8.40 -7.61
C ASP A 321 29.79 8.34 -8.32
N ALA A 322 29.95 7.46 -9.31
CA ALA A 322 31.19 7.32 -10.06
C ALA A 322 31.59 8.63 -10.78
N PRO A 323 32.90 8.95 -10.91
CA PRO A 323 33.34 10.12 -11.67
C PRO A 323 32.94 10.08 -13.15
N ASP A 324 32.78 8.88 -13.72
CA ASP A 324 32.39 8.60 -15.10
C ASP A 324 30.94 8.05 -15.17
N ALA A 325 30.05 8.56 -14.32
CA ALA A 325 28.70 8.06 -14.12
C ALA A 325 27.92 7.81 -15.44
N SER A 326 28.02 8.73 -16.41
CA SER A 326 27.39 8.55 -17.72
C SER A 326 27.88 7.28 -18.42
N CYS A 327 29.20 6.98 -18.38
CA CYS A 327 29.76 5.77 -18.97
C CYS A 327 29.32 4.51 -18.21
N GLN A 328 29.27 4.54 -16.88
CA GLN A 328 28.80 3.41 -16.07
C GLN A 328 27.35 3.07 -16.36
N LEU A 329 26.49 4.08 -16.51
CA LEU A 329 25.09 3.88 -16.88
C LEU A 329 24.93 3.26 -18.26
N LEU A 330 25.71 3.69 -19.26
CA LEU A 330 25.68 3.07 -20.59
C LEU A 330 26.19 1.62 -20.58
N LYS A 331 27.21 1.35 -19.75
CA LYS A 331 27.71 -0.02 -19.56
C LYS A 331 26.65 -0.94 -18.95
N PHE A 332 25.76 -0.45 -18.11
CA PHE A 332 24.63 -1.23 -17.59
C PHE A 332 23.76 -1.77 -18.72
N ILE A 333 23.49 -0.97 -19.75
CA ILE A 333 22.72 -1.40 -20.93
C ILE A 333 23.45 -2.54 -21.67
N ASP A 334 24.78 -2.45 -21.81
CA ASP A 334 25.57 -3.49 -22.46
C ASP A 334 25.61 -4.79 -21.65
N LEU A 335 25.70 -4.69 -20.32
CA LEU A 335 25.64 -5.85 -19.42
C LEU A 335 24.28 -6.55 -19.42
N LEU A 336 23.17 -5.81 -19.57
CA LEU A 336 21.85 -6.42 -19.77
C LEU A 336 21.82 -7.28 -21.03
N ARG A 337 22.43 -6.81 -22.13
CA ARG A 337 22.52 -7.56 -23.39
C ARG A 337 23.45 -8.77 -23.28
N GLU A 338 24.64 -8.57 -22.70
CA GLU A 338 25.65 -9.61 -22.50
C GLU A 338 25.10 -10.79 -21.69
N HIS A 339 24.40 -10.48 -20.58
CA HIS A 339 23.84 -11.50 -19.71
C HIS A 339 22.38 -11.88 -20.05
N ALA A 340 21.81 -11.28 -21.10
CA ALA A 340 20.42 -11.50 -21.53
C ALA A 340 19.40 -11.35 -20.37
N ILE A 341 19.58 -10.33 -19.51
CA ILE A 341 18.68 -10.03 -18.41
C ILE A 341 17.53 -9.14 -18.90
N PRO A 342 16.27 -9.55 -18.75
CA PRO A 342 15.13 -8.68 -19.04
C PRO A 342 15.12 -7.44 -18.14
N CYS A 343 14.79 -6.26 -18.69
CA CYS A 343 14.75 -5.01 -17.91
C CYS A 343 13.85 -3.98 -18.61
N ASP A 344 13.12 -3.17 -17.83
CA ASP A 344 12.29 -2.08 -18.36
C ASP A 344 12.75 -0.70 -17.95
N SER A 345 13.47 -0.58 -16.82
CA SER A 345 13.82 0.75 -16.33
C SER A 345 15.10 0.77 -15.50
N PHE A 346 15.61 1.98 -15.31
CA PHE A 346 16.70 2.24 -14.36
C PHE A 346 16.32 3.41 -13.45
N GLN A 347 16.57 3.26 -12.15
CA GLN A 347 16.36 4.30 -11.17
C GLN A 347 17.68 4.99 -10.86
N LEU A 348 17.83 6.24 -11.30
CA LEU A 348 19.01 7.08 -11.01
C LEU A 348 18.99 7.46 -9.53
N SER A 349 19.94 6.98 -8.75
CA SER A 349 20.14 7.44 -7.39
C SER A 349 20.70 8.87 -7.37
N SER A 350 20.62 9.55 -6.23
CA SER A 350 20.87 11.00 -6.11
C SER A 350 22.29 11.46 -6.48
N GLY A 351 23.22 10.55 -6.76
CA GLY A 351 24.60 10.89 -7.17
C GLY A 351 24.72 11.76 -8.42
N TYR A 352 23.70 11.74 -9.31
CA TYR A 352 23.69 12.58 -10.52
C TYR A 352 23.60 14.10 -10.20
N THR A 353 23.16 14.45 -8.98
CA THR A 353 23.05 15.85 -8.52
C THR A 353 24.26 16.32 -7.72
N THR A 354 25.35 15.53 -7.63
CA THR A 354 26.49 15.82 -6.78
C THR A 354 27.39 16.88 -7.41
N ILE A 355 27.52 18.04 -6.77
CA ILE A 355 28.46 19.08 -7.15
C ILE A 355 29.51 19.20 -6.00
N GLY A 356 30.75 18.91 -6.30
CA GLY A 356 31.77 18.72 -5.28
C GLY A 356 31.51 17.50 -4.42
N SER A 357 31.25 17.68 -3.12
CA SER A 357 30.90 16.61 -2.16
C SER A 357 29.45 16.62 -1.70
N ARG A 358 28.58 17.44 -2.30
CA ARG A 358 27.21 17.67 -1.83
C ARG A 358 26.21 17.40 -2.93
N ARG A 359 25.04 16.88 -2.54
CA ARG A 359 23.93 16.59 -3.44
C ARG A 359 22.93 17.74 -3.41
N TYR A 360 22.65 18.31 -4.59
CA TYR A 360 21.75 19.44 -4.76
C TYR A 360 20.57 19.04 -5.65
N VAL A 361 19.40 18.84 -5.08
CA VAL A 361 18.19 18.44 -5.81
C VAL A 361 17.91 19.41 -6.98
N PHE A 362 17.41 18.87 -8.09
CA PHE A 362 17.13 19.64 -9.30
C PHE A 362 18.37 20.35 -9.91
N THR A 363 19.53 19.74 -9.75
CA THR A 363 20.76 20.11 -10.49
C THR A 363 21.32 18.88 -11.18
N TRP A 364 22.28 19.12 -12.08
CA TRP A 364 23.06 18.08 -12.74
C TRP A 364 24.54 18.33 -12.53
N ASP A 365 25.27 17.30 -12.12
CA ASP A 365 26.71 17.30 -12.12
C ASP A 365 27.21 17.25 -13.58
N ARG A 366 27.65 18.40 -14.10
CA ARG A 366 28.07 18.54 -15.51
C ARG A 366 29.42 17.90 -15.80
N ASP A 367 30.22 17.60 -14.80
CA ASP A 367 31.47 16.85 -14.96
C ASP A 367 31.19 15.37 -15.21
N LYS A 368 30.16 14.82 -14.56
CA LYS A 368 29.67 13.43 -14.74
C LYS A 368 28.74 13.26 -15.94
N PHE A 369 27.94 14.28 -16.23
CA PHE A 369 26.91 14.31 -17.26
C PHE A 369 27.05 15.58 -18.07
N SER A 370 28.02 15.64 -18.98
CA SER A 370 28.25 16.83 -19.82
C SER A 370 26.99 17.22 -20.61
N GLN A 371 26.26 16.23 -21.12
CA GLN A 371 24.97 16.35 -21.78
C GLN A 371 24.01 15.28 -21.22
N PRO A 372 23.19 15.57 -20.19
CA PRO A 372 22.25 14.60 -19.62
C PRO A 372 21.30 13.99 -20.63
N THR A 373 20.84 14.80 -21.60
CA THR A 373 19.94 14.35 -22.67
C THR A 373 20.54 13.26 -23.58
N ASP A 374 21.87 13.19 -23.70
CA ASP A 374 22.51 12.10 -24.45
C ASP A 374 22.40 10.77 -23.69
N THR A 375 22.64 10.78 -22.39
CA THR A 375 22.48 9.58 -21.55
C THR A 375 21.02 9.09 -21.55
N THR A 376 20.07 10.00 -21.33
CA THR A 376 18.63 9.63 -21.31
C THR A 376 18.15 9.10 -22.66
N ARG A 377 18.65 9.66 -23.78
CA ARG A 377 18.36 9.18 -25.12
C ARG A 377 18.83 7.74 -25.33
N HIS A 378 20.02 7.37 -24.87
CA HIS A 378 20.52 5.99 -25.00
C HIS A 378 19.66 4.98 -24.25
N PHE A 379 19.14 5.31 -23.07
CA PHE A 379 18.18 4.46 -22.34
C PHE A 379 16.90 4.30 -23.16
N ARG A 380 16.33 5.39 -23.64
CA ARG A 380 15.11 5.35 -24.47
C ARG A 380 15.32 4.55 -25.77
N ASP A 381 16.46 4.75 -26.46
CA ASP A 381 16.78 4.01 -27.68
C ASP A 381 16.98 2.50 -27.40
N ALA A 382 17.35 2.13 -26.16
CA ALA A 382 17.40 0.75 -25.69
C ALA A 382 16.03 0.22 -25.23
N GLY A 383 14.96 1.04 -25.27
CA GLY A 383 13.63 0.67 -24.80
C GLY A 383 13.46 0.73 -23.28
N LEU A 384 14.36 1.44 -22.57
CA LEU A 384 14.36 1.53 -21.12
C LEU A 384 13.88 2.91 -20.63
N HIS A 385 13.07 2.90 -19.58
CA HIS A 385 12.59 4.08 -18.88
C HIS A 385 13.52 4.53 -17.76
N LEU A 386 13.47 5.82 -17.40
CA LEU A 386 14.27 6.36 -16.30
C LEU A 386 13.39 7.02 -15.23
N ALA A 387 13.72 6.74 -13.97
CA ALA A 387 13.21 7.47 -12.81
C ALA A 387 14.37 8.11 -12.05
N ALA A 388 14.23 9.38 -11.62
CA ALA A 388 15.29 10.08 -10.91
C ALA A 388 14.94 10.32 -9.44
N ASN A 389 15.90 10.03 -8.55
CA ASN A 389 15.83 10.33 -7.13
C ASN A 389 15.79 11.85 -6.89
N ILE A 390 14.75 12.31 -6.20
CA ILE A 390 14.56 13.70 -5.79
C ILE A 390 14.17 13.75 -4.31
N LYS A 391 14.65 14.76 -3.61
CA LYS A 391 14.46 14.95 -2.18
C LYS A 391 13.80 16.30 -1.90
N PRO A 392 12.88 16.42 -0.92
CA PRO A 392 12.10 17.64 -0.68
C PRO A 392 12.86 18.71 0.09
N ALA A 393 14.20 18.74 0.01
CA ALA A 393 15.00 19.65 0.78
C ALA A 393 16.16 20.25 -0.04
N LEU A 394 16.43 21.52 0.21
CA LEU A 394 17.57 22.22 -0.34
C LEU A 394 18.59 22.51 0.79
N LEU A 395 19.82 22.09 0.60
CA LEU A 395 20.91 22.45 1.52
C LEU A 395 21.09 23.98 1.57
N THR A 396 21.45 24.54 2.71
CA THR A 396 21.70 25.99 2.86
C THR A 396 22.79 26.52 1.91
N THR A 397 23.61 25.62 1.36
CA THR A 397 24.63 25.89 0.33
C THR A 397 24.15 25.66 -1.09
N HIS A 398 22.88 25.26 -1.28
CA HIS A 398 22.32 25.04 -2.59
C HIS A 398 22.31 26.34 -3.41
N PRO A 399 22.66 26.32 -4.71
CA PRO A 399 22.68 27.53 -5.55
C PRO A 399 21.38 28.34 -5.51
N TYR A 400 20.23 27.68 -5.41
CA TYR A 400 18.91 28.32 -5.39
C TYR A 400 18.33 28.52 -3.98
N TYR A 401 19.03 28.17 -2.91
CA TYR A 401 18.49 28.20 -1.54
C TYR A 401 17.94 29.58 -1.16
N ARG A 402 18.71 30.65 -1.47
CA ARG A 402 18.34 32.01 -1.14
C ARG A 402 17.06 32.44 -1.87
N ASP A 403 16.98 32.18 -3.17
CA ASP A 403 15.84 32.58 -3.99
C ASP A 403 14.56 31.85 -3.52
N VAL A 404 14.70 30.57 -3.19
CA VAL A 404 13.59 29.74 -2.66
C VAL A 404 13.14 30.20 -1.29
N ALA A 405 14.09 30.62 -0.41
CA ALA A 405 13.78 31.18 0.89
C ALA A 405 13.07 32.55 0.79
N GLU A 406 13.60 33.45 -0.06
CA GLU A 406 12.97 34.75 -0.32
C GLU A 406 11.56 34.63 -0.94
N ALA A 407 11.31 33.58 -1.72
CA ALA A 407 10.00 33.26 -2.25
C ALA A 407 9.03 32.67 -1.22
N GLY A 408 9.48 32.36 0.01
CA GLY A 408 8.67 31.80 1.08
C GLY A 408 8.11 30.41 0.75
N ILE A 409 8.97 29.53 0.22
CA ILE A 409 8.60 28.18 -0.24
C ILE A 409 8.86 27.13 0.84
N PHE A 410 9.74 27.40 1.79
CA PHE A 410 10.12 26.46 2.83
C PHE A 410 9.13 26.45 4.00
N VAL A 411 9.09 25.31 4.71
CA VAL A 411 8.58 25.27 6.09
C VAL A 411 9.35 26.30 6.92
N THR A 412 8.67 27.12 7.71
CA THR A 412 9.25 28.25 8.42
C THR A 412 9.31 27.99 9.92
N ASN A 413 10.21 28.70 10.60
CA ASN A 413 10.22 28.78 12.06
C ASN A 413 9.31 29.92 12.52
N SER A 414 8.28 29.61 13.30
CA SER A 414 7.23 30.55 13.72
C SER A 414 7.78 31.72 14.57
N ARG A 415 8.91 31.56 15.26
CA ARG A 415 9.52 32.61 16.09
C ARG A 415 10.38 33.56 15.30
N THR A 416 11.08 33.08 14.28
CA THR A 416 12.03 33.90 13.52
C THR A 416 11.53 34.33 12.16
N GLY A 417 10.54 33.63 11.59
CA GLY A 417 10.10 33.81 10.22
C GLY A 417 11.04 33.27 9.15
N GLU A 418 12.21 32.73 9.56
CA GLU A 418 13.21 32.16 8.66
C GLU A 418 12.89 30.70 8.33
N PRO A 419 13.49 30.11 7.26
CA PRO A 419 13.34 28.69 6.98
C PRO A 419 13.71 27.81 8.18
N ALA A 420 12.84 26.89 8.55
CA ALA A 420 13.17 25.86 9.52
C ALA A 420 14.09 24.84 8.86
N THR A 421 15.23 24.57 9.50
CA THR A 421 16.26 23.68 8.92
C THR A 421 16.48 22.43 9.76
N SER A 422 16.78 21.32 9.07
CA SER A 422 17.22 20.06 9.68
C SER A 422 18.49 19.54 9.00
N MET A 423 19.07 18.49 9.58
CA MET A 423 20.26 17.84 9.01
C MET A 423 19.85 16.89 7.89
N PHE A 424 20.50 17.01 6.75
CA PHE A 424 20.37 16.13 5.59
C PHE A 424 21.73 15.56 5.17
N TRP A 425 21.73 14.77 4.10
CA TRP A 425 22.93 14.36 3.40
C TRP A 425 23.73 15.57 2.89
N GLY A 426 24.85 15.79 3.48
CA GLY A 426 25.76 16.87 3.08
C GLY A 426 25.59 18.20 3.83
N GLY A 427 24.71 18.29 4.82
CA GLY A 427 24.59 19.45 5.69
C GLY A 427 23.15 19.85 6.03
N HIS A 428 22.99 21.01 6.66
CA HIS A 428 21.70 21.59 6.99
C HIS A 428 20.96 22.07 5.74
N GLY A 429 19.64 21.90 5.73
CA GLY A 429 18.77 22.32 4.63
C GLY A 429 17.38 22.70 5.11
N GLY A 430 16.62 23.39 4.23
CA GLY A 430 15.21 23.70 4.41
C GLY A 430 14.34 22.76 3.60
N ASN A 431 13.21 22.34 4.16
CA ASN A 431 12.23 21.51 3.50
C ASN A 431 11.21 22.36 2.73
N VAL A 432 10.91 21.96 1.49
CA VAL A 432 9.82 22.55 0.70
C VAL A 432 8.49 22.28 1.41
N ASP A 433 7.66 23.31 1.54
CA ASP A 433 6.32 23.19 2.10
C ASP A 433 5.30 22.88 0.99
N PHE A 434 4.78 21.65 0.96
CA PHE A 434 3.79 21.22 -0.04
C PHE A 434 2.34 21.55 0.32
N ILE A 435 2.07 22.10 1.51
CA ILE A 435 0.79 22.75 1.81
C ILE A 435 0.86 24.28 1.63
N ASN A 436 1.78 24.71 0.77
CA ASN A 436 1.97 26.06 0.27
C ASN A 436 1.85 26.03 -1.26
N PRO A 437 0.91 26.77 -1.87
CA PRO A 437 0.75 26.77 -3.33
C PRO A 437 2.02 27.13 -4.11
N ARG A 438 2.86 28.00 -3.54
CA ARG A 438 4.15 28.38 -4.15
C ARG A 438 5.14 27.21 -4.11
N GLY A 439 5.16 26.43 -3.03
CA GLY A 439 5.99 25.23 -2.90
C GLY A 439 5.61 24.17 -3.92
N VAL A 440 4.30 23.91 -4.07
CA VAL A 440 3.76 22.98 -5.08
C VAL A 440 4.16 23.41 -6.49
N GLN A 441 3.94 24.69 -6.84
CA GLN A 441 4.24 25.15 -8.20
C GLN A 441 5.74 25.10 -8.48
N TRP A 442 6.57 25.56 -7.55
CA TRP A 442 8.03 25.50 -7.68
C TRP A 442 8.52 24.05 -7.90
N TRP A 443 7.95 23.10 -7.19
CA TRP A 443 8.28 21.68 -7.34
C TRP A 443 7.92 21.16 -8.72
N LYS A 444 6.70 21.43 -9.19
CA LYS A 444 6.22 21.02 -10.51
C LYS A 444 7.10 21.60 -11.64
N ASP A 445 7.45 22.88 -11.54
CA ASP A 445 8.31 23.55 -12.53
C ASP A 445 9.71 22.90 -12.58
N ASN A 446 10.29 22.54 -11.43
CA ASN A 446 11.57 21.87 -11.39
C ASN A 446 11.50 20.42 -11.88
N VAL A 447 10.49 19.66 -11.54
CA VAL A 447 10.27 18.31 -12.10
C VAL A 447 10.16 18.43 -13.63
N ARG A 448 9.44 19.42 -14.15
CA ARG A 448 9.32 19.65 -15.59
C ARG A 448 10.68 19.96 -16.22
N HIS A 449 11.34 21.00 -15.74
CA HIS A 449 12.54 21.54 -16.43
C HIS A 449 13.79 20.73 -16.18
N GLN A 450 13.97 20.16 -14.98
CA GLN A 450 15.21 19.47 -14.60
C GLN A 450 15.17 17.96 -14.89
N LEU A 451 13.98 17.38 -15.07
CA LEU A 451 13.81 15.95 -15.32
C LEU A 451 13.10 15.68 -16.64
N ILE A 452 11.84 16.08 -16.79
CA ILE A 452 11.04 15.71 -17.97
C ILE A 452 11.63 16.27 -19.27
N ASP A 453 12.00 17.55 -19.27
CA ASP A 453 12.63 18.19 -20.42
C ASP A 453 14.04 17.64 -20.71
N MET A 454 14.66 16.95 -19.70
CA MET A 454 15.91 16.22 -19.87
C MET A 454 15.74 14.77 -20.32
N GLY A 455 14.48 14.31 -20.51
CA GLY A 455 14.14 12.97 -20.96
C GLY A 455 14.02 11.94 -19.85
N ILE A 456 13.81 12.37 -18.60
CA ILE A 456 13.46 11.50 -17.46
C ILE A 456 11.96 11.61 -17.19
N GLU A 457 11.22 10.56 -17.48
CA GLU A 457 9.77 10.56 -17.49
C GLU A 457 9.17 10.44 -16.07
N SER A 458 9.95 9.92 -15.12
CA SER A 458 9.45 9.46 -13.83
C SER A 458 10.28 9.98 -12.67
N THR A 459 9.67 10.03 -11.49
CA THR A 459 10.32 10.52 -10.28
C THR A 459 10.42 9.44 -9.20
N TRP A 460 11.52 9.46 -8.46
CA TRP A 460 11.73 8.69 -7.26
C TRP A 460 11.81 9.65 -6.06
N ASN A 461 10.67 9.80 -5.36
CA ASN A 461 10.50 10.70 -4.23
C ASN A 461 11.07 10.03 -2.97
N ASP A 462 12.20 10.52 -2.54
CA ASP A 462 13.02 9.92 -1.49
C ASP A 462 13.30 10.92 -0.35
N ASN A 463 13.70 10.43 0.84
CA ASN A 463 13.92 11.19 2.07
C ASN A 463 12.79 12.21 2.36
N ASN A 464 11.57 11.77 2.19
CA ASN A 464 10.38 12.61 2.35
C ASN A 464 9.60 12.32 3.65
N GLU A 465 10.30 11.84 4.68
CA GLU A 465 9.78 11.62 6.04
C GLU A 465 9.55 12.94 6.78
N TYR A 466 10.19 14.02 6.32
CA TYR A 466 10.15 15.34 6.96
C TYR A 466 10.65 15.31 8.41
N GLU A 467 11.85 14.80 8.61
CA GLU A 467 12.51 14.71 9.92
C GLU A 467 12.99 16.08 10.44
N LEU A 468 12.08 17.01 10.54
CA LEU A 468 12.21 18.33 11.12
C LEU A 468 11.48 18.35 12.45
N TRP A 469 12.22 18.18 13.56
CA TRP A 469 11.66 17.94 14.90
C TRP A 469 11.51 19.21 15.75
N SER A 470 11.53 20.40 15.13
CA SER A 470 11.31 21.66 15.83
C SER A 470 9.84 21.87 16.12
N GLU A 471 9.49 22.11 17.38
CA GLU A 471 8.13 22.52 17.80
C GLU A 471 7.70 23.86 17.18
N ASP A 472 8.65 24.67 16.70
CA ASP A 472 8.40 25.94 16.05
C ASP A 472 8.23 25.84 14.53
N ALA A 473 8.29 24.62 13.96
CA ALA A 473 8.13 24.41 12.53
C ALA A 473 6.65 24.60 12.14
N ILE A 474 6.40 25.59 11.29
CA ILE A 474 5.07 25.93 10.83
C ILE A 474 5.00 25.92 9.30
N CYS A 475 3.90 25.42 8.78
CA CYS A 475 3.58 25.35 7.37
C CYS A 475 2.53 26.38 7.00
N ASP A 476 2.47 26.80 5.74
CA ASP A 476 1.53 27.80 5.21
C ASP A 476 0.05 27.39 5.39
N GLY A 477 -0.25 26.07 5.24
CA GLY A 477 -1.62 25.54 5.40
C GLY A 477 -2.62 26.10 4.41
N PHE A 478 -2.19 26.50 3.21
CA PHE A 478 -3.02 27.21 2.22
C PHE A 478 -3.64 28.50 2.78
N GLY A 479 -2.84 29.28 3.52
CA GLY A 479 -3.23 30.52 4.19
C GLY A 479 -3.81 30.34 5.59
N HIS A 480 -3.78 29.12 6.12
CA HIS A 480 -4.17 28.76 7.49
C HIS A 480 -2.99 28.07 8.20
N PRO A 481 -2.03 28.81 8.76
CA PRO A 481 -0.81 28.24 9.32
C PRO A 481 -1.07 27.08 10.27
N VAL A 482 -0.29 26.01 10.13
CA VAL A 482 -0.42 24.79 10.93
C VAL A 482 0.95 24.24 11.32
N GLU A 483 1.08 23.76 12.55
CA GLU A 483 2.31 23.14 13.02
C GLU A 483 2.60 21.86 12.21
N LEU A 484 3.87 21.67 11.80
CA LEU A 484 4.31 20.55 11.00
C LEU A 484 4.07 19.20 11.69
N ASP A 485 4.21 19.11 13.00
CA ASP A 485 4.04 17.87 13.77
C ASP A 485 2.61 17.32 13.75
N ARG A 486 1.62 18.18 13.47
CA ARG A 486 0.21 17.78 13.31
C ARG A 486 -0.10 17.15 11.96
N ILE A 487 0.75 17.42 10.95
CA ILE A 487 0.42 17.07 9.55
C ILE A 487 1.61 16.54 8.76
N ARG A 488 2.72 16.22 9.43
CA ARG A 488 3.99 15.79 8.81
C ARG A 488 3.84 14.82 7.62
N PRO A 489 3.10 13.71 7.72
CA PRO A 489 2.98 12.74 6.63
C PRO A 489 2.33 13.31 5.35
N VAL A 490 1.55 14.39 5.47
CA VAL A 490 0.89 15.05 4.32
C VAL A 490 1.91 15.62 3.36
N GLN A 491 3.05 16.10 3.85
CA GLN A 491 4.12 16.67 3.02
C GLN A 491 4.61 15.65 1.97
N ALA A 492 4.82 14.39 2.37
CA ALA A 492 5.20 13.33 1.45
C ALA A 492 4.10 12.97 0.44
N LEU A 493 2.84 12.96 0.89
CA LEU A 493 1.69 12.72 0.02
C LEU A 493 1.57 13.81 -1.05
N LEU A 494 1.67 15.09 -0.65
CA LEU A 494 1.52 16.21 -1.57
C LEU A 494 2.76 16.41 -2.46
N MET A 495 3.97 16.06 -2.00
CA MET A 495 5.16 15.93 -2.85
C MET A 495 4.91 14.92 -3.98
N SER A 496 4.35 13.75 -3.63
CA SER A 496 4.03 12.72 -4.61
C SER A 496 2.95 13.17 -5.59
N ARG A 497 1.92 13.85 -5.10
CA ARG A 497 0.89 14.45 -5.93
C ARG A 497 1.45 15.53 -6.87
N ALA A 498 2.34 16.41 -6.39
CA ALA A 498 2.98 17.43 -7.22
C ALA A 498 3.82 16.81 -8.35
N SER A 499 4.58 15.76 -8.04
CA SER A 499 5.34 14.99 -9.03
C SER A 499 4.42 14.30 -10.05
N PHE A 500 3.32 13.71 -9.58
CA PHE A 500 2.29 13.09 -10.43
C PHE A 500 1.65 14.09 -11.39
N GLU A 501 1.25 15.27 -10.90
CA GLU A 501 0.63 16.31 -11.72
C GLU A 501 1.60 16.88 -12.74
N ALA A 502 2.88 17.08 -12.37
CA ALA A 502 3.90 17.55 -13.31
C ALA A 502 4.07 16.58 -14.51
N GLN A 503 4.09 15.26 -14.23
CA GLN A 503 4.18 14.24 -15.29
C GLN A 503 2.91 14.25 -16.16
N ARG A 504 1.72 14.30 -15.55
CA ARG A 504 0.45 14.30 -16.26
C ARG A 504 0.26 15.55 -17.12
N GLU A 505 0.69 16.71 -16.63
CA GLU A 505 0.64 17.96 -17.42
C GLU A 505 1.59 17.91 -18.61
N ALA A 506 2.72 17.23 -18.47
CA ALA A 506 3.67 17.03 -19.56
C ALA A 506 3.17 16.03 -20.62
N ALA A 507 2.47 14.97 -20.19
CA ALA A 507 1.96 13.89 -21.03
C ALA A 507 0.53 13.51 -20.59
N PRO A 508 -0.50 14.28 -21.00
CA PRO A 508 -1.87 14.17 -20.43
C PRO A 508 -2.57 12.83 -20.68
N VAL A 509 -2.18 12.08 -21.69
CA VAL A 509 -2.77 10.79 -22.04
C VAL A 509 -2.07 9.62 -21.35
N GLU A 510 -0.79 9.81 -20.97
CA GLU A 510 0.03 8.78 -20.34
C GLU A 510 -0.35 8.57 -18.88
N ARG A 511 -0.11 7.36 -18.38
CA ARG A 511 -0.17 7.05 -16.94
C ARG A 511 1.13 7.51 -16.29
N PRO A 512 1.09 8.46 -15.34
CA PRO A 512 2.28 8.82 -14.59
C PRO A 512 2.85 7.62 -13.83
N PHE A 513 4.18 7.55 -13.75
CA PHE A 513 4.85 6.61 -12.86
C PHE A 513 5.75 7.36 -11.91
N LEU A 514 5.58 7.11 -10.64
CA LEU A 514 6.46 7.62 -9.60
C LEU A 514 6.56 6.66 -8.43
N ILE A 515 7.65 6.78 -7.70
CA ILE A 515 7.96 5.98 -6.52
C ILE A 515 8.02 6.93 -5.34
N SER A 516 7.47 6.54 -4.18
CA SER A 516 7.63 7.30 -2.95
C SER A 516 8.00 6.38 -1.78
N ARG A 517 8.97 6.84 -0.95
CA ARG A 517 9.40 6.12 0.24
C ARG A 517 8.40 6.29 1.39
N SER A 518 8.04 7.52 1.70
CA SER A 518 7.19 7.87 2.83
C SER A 518 5.82 8.38 2.40
N GLY A 519 4.88 8.40 3.32
CA GLY A 519 3.56 8.99 3.21
C GLY A 519 2.49 8.31 4.05
N PRO A 520 1.33 8.96 4.21
CA PRO A 520 0.16 8.40 4.88
C PRO A 520 -0.65 7.52 3.93
N LEU A 521 -1.68 6.87 4.48
CA LEU A 521 -2.71 6.23 3.65
C LEU A 521 -3.40 7.30 2.77
N GLY A 522 -3.64 6.97 1.51
CA GLY A 522 -3.98 7.90 0.43
C GLY A 522 -2.85 8.03 -0.60
N LEU A 523 -1.61 7.70 -0.20
CA LEU A 523 -0.43 7.68 -1.07
C LEU A 523 -0.59 6.70 -2.25
N GLN A 524 -1.26 5.57 -2.04
CA GLN A 524 -1.50 4.53 -3.06
C GLN A 524 -2.16 5.06 -4.34
N ARG A 525 -2.84 6.19 -4.27
CA ARG A 525 -3.50 6.83 -5.43
C ARG A 525 -2.53 7.30 -6.51
N TYR A 526 -1.27 7.47 -6.15
CA TYR A 526 -0.28 8.13 -7.01
C TYR A 526 0.95 7.29 -7.31
N VAL A 527 1.33 6.37 -6.42
CA VAL A 527 2.70 5.84 -6.41
C VAL A 527 2.78 4.32 -6.44
N GLN A 528 3.93 3.83 -6.89
CA GLN A 528 4.54 2.60 -6.43
C GLN A 528 5.40 2.92 -5.20
N THR A 529 5.50 2.01 -4.23
CA THR A 529 6.26 2.25 -3.00
C THR A 529 7.19 1.09 -2.66
N TRP A 530 8.21 1.35 -1.83
CA TRP A 530 9.06 0.30 -1.29
C TRP A 530 9.21 0.44 0.22
N SER A 531 9.74 -0.57 0.86
CA SER A 531 9.89 -0.60 2.33
C SER A 531 11.12 0.17 2.84
N GLY A 532 11.69 1.08 2.04
CA GLY A 532 12.87 1.85 2.42
C GLY A 532 14.15 1.01 2.48
N ASP A 533 15.09 1.45 3.29
CA ASP A 533 16.49 1.01 3.30
C ASP A 533 16.68 -0.23 4.19
N ASN A 534 16.26 -1.40 3.69
CA ASN A 534 16.32 -2.67 4.41
C ASN A 534 17.76 -3.22 4.55
N SER A 535 18.03 -3.97 5.62
CA SER A 535 19.34 -4.61 5.83
C SER A 535 19.52 -5.89 5.02
N THR A 536 20.76 -6.20 4.64
CA THR A 536 21.12 -7.44 3.92
C THR A 536 21.20 -8.63 4.86
N SER A 537 20.15 -9.45 4.94
CA SER A 537 20.11 -10.67 5.75
C SER A 537 18.99 -11.62 5.37
N TRP A 538 19.11 -12.91 5.74
CA TRP A 538 18.03 -13.89 5.65
C TRP A 538 16.79 -13.48 6.47
N ARG A 539 17.03 -12.88 7.64
CA ARG A 539 15.97 -12.36 8.51
C ARG A 539 15.18 -11.26 7.81
N THR A 540 15.84 -10.39 7.08
CA THR A 540 15.17 -9.33 6.30
C THR A 540 14.36 -9.93 5.16
N LEU A 541 14.88 -10.88 4.40
CA LEU A 541 14.13 -11.57 3.35
C LEU A 541 12.81 -12.14 3.91
N LYS A 542 12.90 -12.89 5.03
CA LYS A 542 11.73 -13.49 5.69
C LYS A 542 10.68 -12.44 6.10
N TYR A 543 11.09 -11.47 6.89
CA TYR A 543 10.15 -10.50 7.46
C TYR A 543 9.70 -9.42 6.47
N ASN A 544 10.48 -9.09 5.44
CA ASN A 544 10.00 -8.25 4.34
C ASN A 544 8.88 -8.95 3.55
N THR A 545 8.93 -10.28 3.37
CA THR A 545 7.82 -11.02 2.76
C THR A 545 6.52 -10.79 3.55
N ARG A 546 6.54 -10.97 4.86
CA ARG A 546 5.38 -10.72 5.75
C ARG A 546 4.96 -9.24 5.75
N MET A 547 5.93 -8.33 5.79
CA MET A 547 5.70 -6.88 5.73
C MET A 547 4.95 -6.49 4.44
N GLY A 548 5.34 -7.05 3.30
CA GLY A 548 4.69 -6.81 2.01
C GLY A 548 3.21 -7.23 2.02
N VAL A 549 2.90 -8.41 2.58
CA VAL A 549 1.52 -8.85 2.77
C VAL A 549 0.75 -7.86 3.67
N GLY A 550 1.35 -7.41 4.77
CA GLY A 550 0.76 -6.42 5.68
C GLY A 550 0.51 -5.06 5.02
N MET A 551 1.43 -4.61 4.15
CA MET A 551 1.25 -3.41 3.33
C MET A 551 0.06 -3.56 2.38
N SER A 552 -0.03 -4.68 1.68
CA SER A 552 -1.13 -4.98 0.76
C SER A 552 -2.49 -5.00 1.47
N MET A 553 -2.60 -5.72 2.58
CA MET A 553 -3.80 -5.76 3.41
C MET A 553 -4.24 -4.36 3.88
N SER A 554 -3.29 -3.46 4.09
CA SER A 554 -3.55 -2.08 4.53
C SER A 554 -3.81 -1.11 3.37
N GLY A 555 -3.91 -1.59 2.11
CA GLY A 555 -4.22 -0.79 0.93
C GLY A 555 -3.00 -0.28 0.15
N LEU A 556 -1.77 -0.58 0.56
CA LEU A 556 -0.55 -0.24 -0.16
C LEU A 556 -0.17 -1.36 -1.15
N VAL A 557 -1.00 -1.58 -2.17
CA VAL A 557 -0.94 -2.76 -3.05
C VAL A 557 0.21 -2.74 -4.06
N ASN A 558 0.73 -1.56 -4.44
CA ASN A 558 1.85 -1.40 -5.39
C ASN A 558 3.19 -1.34 -4.64
N PHE A 559 3.49 -2.33 -3.83
CA PHE A 559 4.67 -2.38 -2.99
C PHE A 559 5.79 -3.26 -3.54
N GLY A 560 6.98 -3.11 -2.98
CA GLY A 560 8.13 -4.01 -3.12
C GLY A 560 9.20 -3.70 -2.08
N HIS A 561 10.35 -4.35 -2.23
CA HIS A 561 11.51 -4.21 -1.36
C HIS A 561 12.75 -4.06 -2.21
N ASP A 562 13.84 -3.54 -1.67
CA ASP A 562 15.13 -3.60 -2.34
C ASP A 562 15.68 -5.01 -2.26
N VAL A 563 15.72 -5.67 -3.42
CA VAL A 563 16.09 -7.08 -3.55
C VAL A 563 17.58 -7.27 -3.36
N GLY A 564 17.95 -8.18 -2.46
CA GLY A 564 19.31 -8.40 -2.00
C GLY A 564 19.67 -7.61 -0.76
N GLY A 565 18.81 -6.68 -0.32
CA GLY A 565 19.04 -5.76 0.79
C GLY A 565 19.78 -4.50 0.35
N PHE A 566 19.32 -3.33 0.84
CA PHE A 566 19.91 -2.04 0.53
C PHE A 566 21.20 -1.80 1.33
N ALA A 567 21.13 -1.93 2.66
CA ALA A 567 22.20 -1.58 3.58
C ALA A 567 22.88 -2.83 4.18
N GLY A 568 24.17 -2.74 4.39
CA GLY A 568 24.94 -3.81 5.02
C GLY A 568 26.44 -3.60 4.92
N THR A 569 27.23 -4.50 5.53
CA THR A 569 28.69 -4.46 5.44
C THR A 569 29.19 -4.84 4.06
N ALA A 570 28.46 -5.70 3.36
CA ALA A 570 28.79 -6.21 2.03
C ALA A 570 27.54 -6.77 1.36
N ARG A 571 27.61 -7.03 0.06
CA ARG A 571 26.56 -7.69 -0.74
C ARG A 571 26.17 -9.07 -0.17
N PRO A 572 24.93 -9.55 -0.40
CA PRO A 572 24.49 -10.89 0.04
C PRO A 572 25.32 -12.00 -0.61
N GLY A 573 25.47 -13.14 0.07
CA GLY A 573 26.05 -14.33 -0.57
C GLY A 573 25.14 -14.88 -1.69
N PRO A 574 25.70 -15.71 -2.59
CA PRO A 574 24.99 -16.16 -3.80
C PRO A 574 23.65 -16.82 -3.53
N GLU A 575 23.56 -17.70 -2.53
CA GLU A 575 22.29 -18.36 -2.17
C GLU A 575 21.23 -17.36 -1.70
N LEU A 576 21.59 -16.47 -0.78
CA LEU A 576 20.66 -15.43 -0.29
C LEU A 576 20.16 -14.55 -1.44
N PHE A 577 21.06 -14.16 -2.34
CA PHE A 577 20.69 -13.32 -3.47
C PHE A 577 19.73 -14.04 -4.43
N ALA A 578 20.04 -15.27 -4.82
CA ALA A 578 19.17 -16.08 -5.69
C ALA A 578 17.76 -16.25 -5.09
N ARG A 579 17.68 -16.58 -3.78
CA ARG A 579 16.40 -16.73 -3.08
C ARG A 579 15.64 -15.40 -2.95
N TRP A 580 16.36 -14.29 -2.75
CA TRP A 580 15.72 -12.97 -2.69
C TRP A 580 15.19 -12.52 -4.05
N VAL A 581 15.92 -12.80 -5.13
CA VAL A 581 15.42 -12.57 -6.49
C VAL A 581 14.18 -13.43 -6.75
N ALA A 582 14.21 -14.73 -6.43
CA ALA A 582 13.07 -15.63 -6.59
C ALA A 582 11.81 -15.16 -5.84
N ASN A 583 11.95 -14.59 -4.63
CA ASN A 583 10.86 -13.98 -3.89
C ASN A 583 10.42 -12.66 -4.55
N GLY A 584 11.37 -11.76 -4.82
CA GLY A 584 11.11 -10.40 -5.29
C GLY A 584 10.42 -10.34 -6.66
N VAL A 585 10.69 -11.31 -7.56
CA VAL A 585 10.02 -11.36 -8.87
C VAL A 585 8.52 -11.58 -8.79
N MET A 586 7.99 -11.97 -7.63
CA MET A 586 6.56 -12.15 -7.37
C MET A 586 5.90 -10.94 -6.66
N HIS A 587 6.67 -9.91 -6.28
CA HIS A 587 6.09 -8.67 -5.74
C HIS A 587 5.66 -7.70 -6.84
N PRO A 588 4.67 -6.82 -6.60
CA PRO A 588 4.24 -5.81 -7.57
C PRO A 588 5.39 -4.94 -8.10
N ARG A 589 6.25 -4.43 -7.20
CA ARG A 589 7.50 -3.75 -7.56
C ARG A 589 8.67 -4.72 -7.46
N PHE A 590 9.50 -4.79 -8.50
CA PHE A 590 10.72 -5.58 -8.52
C PHE A 590 11.93 -4.73 -8.91
N THR A 591 12.78 -4.44 -7.93
CA THR A 591 13.99 -3.62 -8.09
C THR A 591 15.15 -4.27 -7.33
N ILE A 592 16.30 -4.41 -7.98
CA ILE A 592 17.56 -4.74 -7.33
C ILE A 592 18.27 -3.42 -7.08
N HIS A 593 18.52 -3.08 -5.80
CA HIS A 593 19.13 -1.83 -5.39
C HIS A 593 19.95 -2.02 -4.12
N SER A 594 21.09 -1.30 -4.00
CA SER A 594 21.96 -1.42 -2.84
C SER A 594 22.87 -0.23 -2.61
N TRP A 595 23.31 -0.13 -1.35
CA TRP A 595 24.41 0.72 -0.89
C TRP A 595 25.12 0.05 0.29
N HIS A 596 26.25 -0.63 0.00
CA HIS A 596 27.02 -1.37 1.00
C HIS A 596 28.27 -0.61 1.45
N ASN A 597 28.69 -0.84 2.70
CA ASN A 597 29.83 -0.16 3.32
C ASN A 597 31.16 -0.45 2.62
N ASP A 598 31.30 -1.62 2.00
CA ASP A 598 32.50 -2.03 1.26
C ASP A 598 32.51 -1.55 -0.21
N GLY A 599 31.48 -0.77 -0.60
CA GLY A 599 31.31 -0.30 -1.99
C GLY A 599 30.81 -1.35 -2.97
N SER A 600 30.49 -2.56 -2.52
CA SER A 600 29.90 -3.59 -3.39
C SER A 600 28.46 -3.23 -3.75
N VAL A 601 27.98 -3.75 -4.88
CA VAL A 601 26.65 -3.50 -5.42
C VAL A 601 25.91 -4.79 -5.69
N ASN A 602 24.58 -4.75 -5.62
CA ASN A 602 23.71 -5.84 -6.03
C ASN A 602 23.36 -5.69 -7.52
N GLU A 603 23.70 -6.69 -8.29
CA GLU A 603 23.45 -6.74 -9.73
C GLU A 603 23.12 -8.17 -10.16
N PRO A 604 22.26 -8.38 -11.18
CA PRO A 604 21.86 -9.72 -11.60
C PRO A 604 23.03 -10.66 -11.96
N TRP A 605 24.15 -10.10 -12.42
CA TRP A 605 25.36 -10.81 -12.89
C TRP A 605 26.52 -10.85 -11.91
N MET A 606 26.32 -10.34 -10.67
CA MET A 606 27.42 -10.22 -9.70
C MET A 606 28.04 -11.54 -9.24
N TYR A 607 27.40 -12.65 -9.50
CA TYR A 607 27.85 -14.01 -9.20
C TYR A 607 27.68 -14.90 -10.43
N PRO A 608 28.75 -15.17 -11.18
CA PRO A 608 28.69 -15.96 -12.42
C PRO A 608 28.03 -17.33 -12.24
N GLU A 609 28.24 -17.99 -11.09
CA GLU A 609 27.71 -19.32 -10.78
C GLU A 609 26.19 -19.38 -10.59
N ILE A 610 25.51 -18.23 -10.37
CA ILE A 610 24.06 -18.18 -10.24
C ILE A 610 23.39 -17.23 -11.25
N THR A 611 24.14 -16.61 -12.14
CA THR A 611 23.61 -15.64 -13.13
C THR A 611 22.48 -16.27 -13.96
N ASP A 612 22.63 -17.54 -14.35
CA ASP A 612 21.59 -18.26 -15.10
C ASP A 612 20.32 -18.44 -14.27
N ILE A 613 20.44 -18.76 -12.97
CA ILE A 613 19.29 -18.86 -12.05
C ILE A 613 18.58 -17.52 -11.93
N VAL A 614 19.33 -16.46 -11.69
CA VAL A 614 18.79 -15.08 -11.57
C VAL A 614 18.08 -14.67 -12.85
N ARG A 615 18.68 -14.93 -14.03
CA ARG A 615 18.06 -14.64 -15.33
C ARG A 615 16.74 -15.38 -15.50
N GLU A 616 16.69 -16.68 -15.22
CA GLU A 616 15.47 -17.47 -15.39
C GLU A 616 14.37 -17.04 -14.40
N MET A 617 14.69 -16.63 -13.18
CA MET A 617 13.71 -16.03 -12.25
C MET A 617 13.16 -14.71 -12.80
N ILE A 618 14.01 -13.83 -13.35
CA ILE A 618 13.54 -12.59 -13.97
C ILE A 618 12.70 -12.91 -15.22
N ARG A 619 13.09 -13.88 -16.04
CA ARG A 619 12.30 -14.34 -17.19
C ARG A 619 10.94 -14.94 -16.77
N LEU A 620 10.88 -15.66 -15.65
CA LEU A 620 9.60 -16.12 -15.07
C LEU A 620 8.65 -14.95 -14.80
N ARG A 621 9.16 -13.84 -14.19
CA ARG A 621 8.35 -12.62 -14.01
C ARG A 621 7.82 -12.10 -15.33
N TYR A 622 8.69 -11.99 -16.36
CA TYR A 622 8.26 -11.46 -17.67
C TYR A 622 7.24 -12.38 -18.35
N ARG A 623 7.36 -13.69 -18.19
CA ARG A 623 6.35 -14.66 -18.63
C ARG A 623 5.00 -14.44 -17.95
N LEU A 624 5.01 -13.99 -16.69
CA LEU A 624 3.82 -13.73 -15.87
C LEU A 624 3.33 -12.27 -15.93
N ILE A 625 3.96 -11.37 -16.68
CA ILE A 625 3.49 -9.98 -16.83
C ILE A 625 2.01 -9.89 -17.23
N PRO A 626 1.47 -10.72 -18.15
CA PRO A 626 0.04 -10.68 -18.47
C PRO A 626 -0.87 -10.95 -17.25
N PHE A 627 -0.45 -11.86 -16.37
CA PHE A 627 -1.15 -12.15 -15.11
C PHE A 627 -1.02 -10.98 -14.12
N LEU A 628 0.20 -10.49 -13.85
CA LEU A 628 0.45 -9.38 -12.94
C LEU A 628 -0.25 -8.09 -13.40
N TYR A 629 -0.32 -7.85 -14.71
CA TYR A 629 -0.99 -6.69 -15.26
C TYR A 629 -2.51 -6.77 -15.08
N THR A 630 -3.09 -7.96 -15.29
CA THR A 630 -4.50 -8.22 -14.96
C THR A 630 -4.78 -7.97 -13.47
N LEU A 631 -3.92 -8.47 -12.56
CA LEU A 631 -4.08 -8.20 -11.12
C LEU A 631 -3.95 -6.71 -10.78
N SER A 632 -3.04 -5.98 -11.44
CA SER A 632 -2.91 -4.52 -11.27
C SER A 632 -4.17 -3.78 -11.71
N TYR A 633 -4.80 -4.21 -12.81
CA TYR A 633 -6.08 -3.68 -13.25
C TYR A 633 -7.18 -3.95 -12.22
N LEU A 634 -7.29 -5.18 -11.71
CA LEU A 634 -8.27 -5.55 -10.70
C LEU A 634 -8.08 -4.77 -9.39
N ALA A 635 -6.83 -4.52 -9.00
CA ALA A 635 -6.53 -3.69 -7.82
C ALA A 635 -6.98 -2.24 -8.02
N ALA A 636 -6.72 -1.64 -9.18
CA ALA A 636 -7.07 -0.25 -9.47
C ALA A 636 -8.58 -0.03 -9.67
N GLU A 637 -9.27 -0.96 -10.34
CA GLU A 637 -10.66 -0.77 -10.72
C GLU A 637 -11.64 -1.46 -9.76
N ARG A 638 -11.26 -2.63 -9.19
CA ARG A 638 -12.13 -3.43 -8.32
C ARG A 638 -11.69 -3.44 -6.86
N ARG A 639 -10.51 -2.86 -6.54
CA ARG A 639 -9.90 -2.86 -5.20
C ARG A 639 -9.53 -4.26 -4.70
N GLU A 640 -9.23 -5.17 -5.62
CA GLU A 640 -8.78 -6.52 -5.32
C GLU A 640 -7.24 -6.49 -5.18
N PRO A 641 -6.65 -6.74 -4.00
CA PRO A 641 -5.21 -6.64 -3.81
C PRO A 641 -4.42 -7.61 -4.72
N ILE A 642 -3.26 -7.16 -5.21
CA ILE A 642 -2.37 -8.00 -6.04
C ILE A 642 -1.78 -9.14 -5.22
N VAL A 643 -1.37 -8.84 -3.98
CA VAL A 643 -0.81 -9.80 -3.03
C VAL A 643 -1.79 -9.98 -1.87
N ASN A 644 -2.09 -11.23 -1.54
CA ASN A 644 -3.00 -11.60 -0.46
C ASN A 644 -2.34 -12.57 0.52
N PRO A 645 -2.71 -12.57 1.81
CA PRO A 645 -2.30 -13.62 2.73
C PRO A 645 -2.99 -14.95 2.37
N VAL A 646 -2.34 -16.06 2.70
CA VAL A 646 -2.90 -17.40 2.42
C VAL A 646 -4.25 -17.63 3.08
N PHE A 647 -4.48 -17.04 4.27
CA PHE A 647 -5.76 -17.14 4.98
C PHE A 647 -6.91 -16.35 4.31
N SER A 648 -6.67 -15.61 3.22
CA SER A 648 -7.76 -14.97 2.45
C SER A 648 -8.66 -15.98 1.75
N LEU A 649 -8.20 -17.21 1.57
CA LEU A 649 -8.97 -18.32 1.02
C LEU A 649 -9.50 -19.28 2.07
N ASP A 650 -8.98 -19.23 3.30
CA ASP A 650 -9.31 -20.18 4.36
C ASP A 650 -9.11 -19.53 5.74
N ASP A 651 -10.19 -19.03 6.31
CA ASP A 651 -10.18 -18.37 7.62
C ASP A 651 -9.77 -19.28 8.80
N THR A 652 -9.67 -20.58 8.58
CA THR A 652 -9.20 -21.52 9.61
C THR A 652 -7.67 -21.50 9.79
N LEU A 653 -6.96 -20.91 8.83
CA LEU A 653 -5.51 -20.72 8.91
C LEU A 653 -5.20 -19.53 9.82
N HIS A 654 -4.49 -19.81 10.90
CA HIS A 654 -4.14 -18.81 11.92
C HIS A 654 -2.63 -18.67 12.14
N GLU A 655 -1.87 -19.64 11.63
CA GLU A 655 -0.42 -19.66 11.80
C GLU A 655 0.26 -18.63 10.89
N GLU A 656 1.37 -18.07 11.37
CA GLU A 656 2.22 -17.21 10.58
C GLU A 656 2.79 -17.96 9.38
N SER A 657 2.68 -17.36 8.22
CA SER A 657 3.21 -17.93 6.97
C SER A 657 4.19 -16.98 6.30
N ASP A 658 5.20 -17.56 5.66
CA ASP A 658 6.10 -16.86 4.75
C ASP A 658 5.63 -16.99 3.29
N ASP A 659 4.46 -17.61 3.10
CA ASP A 659 3.81 -17.83 1.83
C ASP A 659 2.76 -16.75 1.57
N PHE A 660 2.48 -16.45 0.31
CA PHE A 660 1.46 -15.48 -0.06
C PHE A 660 0.79 -15.86 -1.39
N LEU A 661 -0.32 -15.22 -1.69
CA LEU A 661 -1.06 -15.41 -2.94
C LEU A 661 -0.86 -14.21 -3.87
N LEU A 662 -0.73 -14.47 -5.16
CA LEU A 662 -0.96 -13.49 -6.22
C LEU A 662 -2.42 -13.64 -6.70
N GLY A 663 -3.21 -12.57 -6.50
CA GLY A 663 -4.66 -12.70 -6.59
C GLY A 663 -5.17 -13.73 -5.60
N HIS A 664 -6.00 -14.66 -6.10
CA HIS A 664 -6.47 -15.83 -5.36
C HIS A 664 -6.06 -17.16 -6.03
N ASP A 665 -5.23 -17.08 -7.06
CA ASP A 665 -5.00 -18.21 -7.99
C ASP A 665 -3.60 -18.79 -7.92
N LEU A 666 -2.58 -18.01 -7.53
CA LEU A 666 -1.19 -18.46 -7.52
C LEU A 666 -0.57 -18.29 -6.12
N LEU A 667 -0.30 -19.40 -5.44
CA LEU A 667 0.40 -19.43 -4.16
C LEU A 667 1.92 -19.46 -4.41
N VAL A 668 2.64 -18.58 -3.74
CA VAL A 668 4.10 -18.41 -3.78
C VAL A 668 4.69 -18.92 -2.47
N ALA A 669 5.46 -19.99 -2.52
CA ALA A 669 6.09 -20.61 -1.35
C ALA A 669 7.62 -20.37 -1.36
N SER A 670 8.01 -19.14 -1.04
CA SER A 670 9.41 -18.69 -1.07
C SER A 670 10.27 -19.40 -0.02
N VAL A 671 11.51 -19.76 -0.40
CA VAL A 671 12.53 -20.19 0.55
C VAL A 671 13.15 -18.96 1.21
N VAL A 672 12.96 -18.83 2.50
CA VAL A 672 13.42 -17.68 3.30
C VAL A 672 14.46 -18.02 4.37
N GLU A 673 14.95 -19.25 4.37
CA GLU A 673 15.97 -19.73 5.30
C GLU A 673 17.13 -20.40 4.57
N LYS A 674 18.34 -20.21 5.10
CA LYS A 674 19.57 -20.70 4.47
C LYS A 674 19.64 -22.22 4.40
N GLY A 675 20.08 -22.73 3.26
CA GLY A 675 20.35 -24.15 3.05
C GLY A 675 19.12 -25.02 2.83
N GLN A 676 17.92 -24.44 2.79
CA GLN A 676 16.71 -25.19 2.51
C GLN A 676 16.64 -25.60 1.02
N THR A 677 16.36 -26.85 0.77
CA THR A 677 16.09 -27.43 -0.57
C THR A 677 14.68 -27.99 -0.68
N THR A 678 13.88 -27.85 0.37
CA THR A 678 12.46 -28.22 0.41
C THR A 678 11.67 -27.16 1.16
N ARG A 679 10.37 -27.04 0.87
CA ARG A 679 9.44 -26.17 1.57
C ARG A 679 8.24 -26.96 2.09
N THR A 680 7.97 -26.87 3.38
CA THR A 680 6.71 -27.34 3.94
C THR A 680 5.73 -26.18 3.93
N VAL A 681 4.57 -26.38 3.32
CA VAL A 681 3.53 -25.37 3.08
C VAL A 681 2.20 -25.92 3.55
N THR A 682 1.38 -25.09 4.20
CA THR A 682 -0.02 -25.42 4.50
C THR A 682 -0.90 -24.81 3.43
N LEU A 683 -1.46 -25.66 2.57
CA LEU A 683 -2.33 -25.27 1.47
C LEU A 683 -3.74 -24.96 2.00
N PRO A 684 -4.32 -23.78 1.65
CA PRO A 684 -5.69 -23.43 2.01
C PRO A 684 -6.71 -24.45 1.51
N HIS A 685 -7.81 -24.61 2.25
CA HIS A 685 -8.95 -25.42 1.83
C HIS A 685 -9.66 -24.77 0.64
N VAL A 686 -9.53 -25.39 -0.52
CA VAL A 686 -10.27 -25.08 -1.75
C VAL A 686 -10.87 -26.38 -2.28
N SER A 687 -11.97 -26.30 -3.03
CA SER A 687 -12.80 -27.47 -3.37
C SER A 687 -12.05 -28.60 -4.05
N ASP A 688 -11.09 -28.27 -4.92
CA ASP A 688 -10.41 -29.26 -5.78
C ASP A 688 -8.88 -29.25 -5.63
N GLY A 689 -8.37 -28.65 -4.55
CA GLY A 689 -6.96 -28.62 -4.21
C GLY A 689 -6.12 -27.69 -5.08
N TRP A 690 -4.86 -28.06 -5.26
CA TRP A 690 -3.81 -27.24 -5.86
C TRP A 690 -2.97 -28.04 -6.84
N PHE A 691 -2.41 -27.37 -7.83
CA PHE A 691 -1.47 -27.96 -8.79
C PHE A 691 -0.13 -27.25 -8.73
N GLU A 692 0.96 -27.98 -8.75
CA GLU A 692 2.28 -27.36 -8.98
C GLU A 692 2.31 -26.69 -10.36
N PHE A 693 2.78 -25.45 -10.39
CA PHE A 693 2.80 -24.62 -11.60
C PHE A 693 3.61 -25.23 -12.75
N ASP A 694 4.79 -25.78 -12.43
CA ASP A 694 5.72 -26.29 -13.45
C ASP A 694 5.49 -27.76 -13.83
N THR A 695 4.98 -28.58 -12.92
CA THR A 695 4.85 -30.05 -13.13
C THR A 695 3.40 -30.47 -13.33
N GLY A 696 2.42 -29.68 -12.88
CA GLY A 696 1.01 -30.05 -12.89
C GLY A 696 0.65 -31.15 -11.88
N VAL A 697 1.54 -31.49 -10.95
CA VAL A 697 1.24 -32.46 -9.87
C VAL A 697 0.19 -31.89 -8.95
N HIS A 698 -0.83 -32.68 -8.66
CA HIS A 698 -1.94 -32.32 -7.79
C HIS A 698 -1.60 -32.53 -6.31
N HIS A 699 -2.07 -31.63 -5.47
CA HIS A 699 -2.01 -31.70 -4.02
C HIS A 699 -3.38 -31.36 -3.41
N ASP A 700 -3.82 -32.20 -2.48
CA ASP A 700 -4.99 -31.89 -1.65
C ASP A 700 -4.66 -30.73 -0.67
N PRO A 701 -5.69 -30.00 -0.18
CA PRO A 701 -5.50 -29.03 0.89
C PRO A 701 -4.85 -29.65 2.13
N GLY A 702 -4.06 -28.88 2.86
CA GLY A 702 -3.35 -29.32 4.05
C GLY A 702 -1.83 -29.20 3.90
N THR A 703 -1.06 -29.84 4.78
CA THR A 703 0.39 -29.67 4.83
C THR A 703 1.07 -30.55 3.79
N VAL A 704 1.85 -29.93 2.88
CA VAL A 704 2.64 -30.61 1.84
C VAL A 704 4.11 -30.21 1.93
N THR A 705 5.01 -31.06 1.45
CA THR A 705 6.44 -30.73 1.31
C THR A 705 6.80 -30.73 -0.18
N LEU A 706 7.30 -29.59 -0.63
CA LEU A 706 7.67 -29.32 -2.01
C LEU A 706 9.18 -29.28 -2.18
N GLU A 707 9.68 -29.80 -3.28
CA GLU A 707 11.09 -29.65 -3.67
C GLU A 707 11.38 -28.18 -4.04
N ALA A 708 12.45 -27.65 -3.50
CA ALA A 708 12.86 -26.26 -3.69
C ALA A 708 14.38 -26.13 -3.88
N PRO A 709 14.97 -26.77 -4.91
CA PRO A 709 16.36 -26.52 -5.25
C PRO A 709 16.58 -25.04 -5.56
N LEU A 710 17.83 -24.56 -5.62
CA LEU A 710 18.15 -23.13 -5.72
C LEU A 710 17.58 -22.48 -6.99
N ASP A 711 17.44 -23.22 -8.06
CA ASP A 711 16.92 -22.81 -9.36
C ASP A 711 15.39 -22.93 -9.49
N ARG A 712 14.69 -23.30 -8.39
CA ARG A 712 13.22 -23.44 -8.41
C ARG A 712 12.57 -22.63 -7.32
N LEU A 713 11.57 -21.84 -7.70
CA LEU A 713 10.60 -21.21 -6.80
C LEU A 713 9.35 -22.08 -6.77
N PRO A 714 8.98 -22.72 -5.64
CA PRO A 714 7.75 -23.47 -5.56
C PRO A 714 6.53 -22.57 -5.73
N LEU A 715 5.75 -22.83 -6.75
CA LEU A 715 4.50 -22.15 -7.09
C LEU A 715 3.38 -23.17 -7.22
N LEU A 716 2.22 -22.87 -6.65
CA LEU A 716 1.03 -23.71 -6.73
C LEU A 716 -0.15 -22.90 -7.27
N VAL A 717 -0.86 -23.49 -8.20
CA VAL A 717 -2.05 -22.87 -8.81
C VAL A 717 -3.29 -23.51 -8.23
N ARG A 718 -4.24 -22.72 -7.84
CA ARG A 718 -5.55 -23.19 -7.36
C ARG A 718 -6.25 -23.97 -8.46
N ALA A 719 -6.81 -25.12 -8.13
CA ALA A 719 -7.60 -25.90 -9.07
C ALA A 719 -8.79 -25.06 -9.62
N GLY A 720 -8.99 -25.14 -10.91
CA GLY A 720 -9.98 -24.36 -11.66
C GLY A 720 -9.47 -23.00 -12.15
N ALA A 721 -8.27 -22.57 -11.78
CA ALA A 721 -7.72 -21.30 -12.22
C ALA A 721 -7.07 -21.37 -13.61
N GLY A 722 -7.03 -20.22 -14.28
CA GLY A 722 -6.30 -20.01 -15.53
C GLY A 722 -5.25 -18.91 -15.34
N ILE A 723 -3.98 -19.23 -15.60
CA ILE A 723 -2.86 -18.30 -15.44
C ILE A 723 -2.44 -17.74 -16.79
N PRO A 724 -2.66 -16.44 -17.06
CA PRO A 724 -2.18 -15.77 -18.28
C PRO A 724 -0.65 -15.72 -18.32
N GLN A 725 -0.08 -16.10 -19.43
CA GLN A 725 1.36 -16.14 -19.67
C GLN A 725 1.67 -15.69 -21.09
N CYS A 726 2.89 -15.19 -21.32
CA CYS A 726 3.41 -14.97 -22.67
C CYS A 726 4.58 -15.92 -22.97
N GLU A 727 4.82 -16.16 -24.27
CA GLU A 727 5.97 -16.92 -24.75
C GLU A 727 7.11 -15.97 -25.05
N LEU A 728 8.11 -15.93 -24.17
CA LEU A 728 9.27 -15.07 -24.36
C LEU A 728 10.21 -15.63 -25.43
N PRO A 729 10.82 -14.78 -26.26
CA PRO A 729 11.86 -15.23 -27.19
C PRO A 729 13.07 -15.80 -26.43
N ALA A 730 13.82 -16.63 -27.11
CA ALA A 730 15.11 -17.10 -26.59
C ALA A 730 16.07 -15.91 -26.38
N PRO A 731 17.02 -16.01 -25.44
CA PRO A 731 18.05 -15.01 -25.27
C PRO A 731 18.80 -14.72 -26.57
N SER A 732 18.82 -13.47 -27.03
CA SER A 732 19.36 -13.12 -28.36
C SER A 732 20.34 -11.95 -28.33
N GLY A 733 20.73 -11.45 -27.15
CA GLY A 733 21.53 -10.22 -27.03
C GLY A 733 20.71 -8.93 -27.17
N GLU A 734 19.39 -9.03 -27.39
CA GLU A 734 18.45 -7.94 -27.24
C GLU A 734 17.86 -7.93 -25.83
N ILE A 735 17.57 -6.74 -25.30
CA ILE A 735 16.94 -6.60 -23.98
C ILE A 735 15.45 -6.96 -24.12
N ILE A 736 15.01 -7.96 -23.39
CA ILE A 736 13.58 -8.26 -23.25
C ILE A 736 12.96 -7.19 -22.34
N THR A 737 11.93 -6.52 -22.82
CA THR A 737 11.14 -5.51 -22.09
C THR A 737 9.68 -5.93 -22.05
N THR A 738 8.83 -5.19 -21.34
CA THR A 738 7.37 -5.38 -21.40
C THR A 738 6.79 -5.11 -22.79
N ARG A 739 7.47 -4.33 -23.62
CA ARG A 739 7.13 -4.18 -25.03
C ARG A 739 7.39 -5.46 -25.82
N THR A 740 8.42 -6.24 -25.44
CA THR A 740 8.64 -7.58 -26.01
C THR A 740 7.49 -8.51 -25.62
N VAL A 741 7.05 -8.45 -24.33
CA VAL A 741 5.88 -9.20 -23.85
C VAL A 741 4.64 -8.85 -24.66
N GLU A 742 4.36 -7.56 -24.87
CA GLU A 742 3.22 -7.06 -25.64
C GLU A 742 3.15 -7.62 -27.08
N ASN A 743 4.32 -7.89 -27.67
CA ASN A 743 4.42 -8.44 -29.03
C ASN A 743 4.63 -9.98 -29.08
N SER A 744 4.62 -10.64 -27.93
CA SER A 744 4.82 -12.09 -27.84
C SER A 744 3.49 -12.83 -27.74
N PRO A 745 3.35 -14.03 -28.29
CA PRO A 745 2.12 -14.80 -28.17
C PRO A 745 1.69 -14.99 -26.70
N HIS A 746 0.40 -14.76 -26.43
CA HIS A 746 -0.21 -14.93 -25.11
C HIS A 746 -1.04 -16.20 -25.04
N ARG A 747 -1.02 -16.84 -23.87
CA ARG A 747 -1.88 -17.98 -23.58
C ARG A 747 -2.38 -17.95 -22.13
N ILE A 748 -3.55 -18.51 -21.88
CA ILE A 748 -4.03 -18.85 -20.54
C ILE A 748 -3.81 -20.34 -20.34
N VAL A 749 -3.01 -20.70 -19.33
CA VAL A 749 -2.79 -22.09 -18.93
C VAL A 749 -3.82 -22.46 -17.86
N LEU A 750 -4.68 -23.42 -18.16
CA LEU A 750 -5.78 -23.88 -17.31
C LEU A 750 -5.31 -25.03 -16.40
N TYR A 751 -5.52 -24.89 -15.10
CA TYR A 751 -5.23 -25.89 -14.07
C TYR A 751 -6.54 -26.52 -13.59
N LEU A 752 -7.19 -27.24 -14.46
CA LEU A 752 -8.51 -27.81 -14.21
C LEU A 752 -8.39 -29.13 -13.43
N PRO A 753 -9.30 -29.39 -12.47
CA PRO A 753 -9.39 -30.68 -11.81
C PRO A 753 -9.76 -31.78 -12.79
N ASP A 754 -9.52 -33.02 -12.40
CA ASP A 754 -9.95 -34.19 -13.16
C ASP A 754 -11.48 -34.37 -13.06
N GLY A 755 -12.09 -35.12 -13.98
CA GLY A 755 -13.51 -35.35 -14.00
C GLY A 755 -14.32 -34.23 -14.67
N ASN A 756 -15.62 -34.20 -14.35
CA ASN A 756 -16.58 -33.23 -14.89
C ASN A 756 -16.61 -31.99 -13.99
N GLY A 757 -16.54 -30.82 -14.61
CA GLY A 757 -16.59 -29.57 -13.85
C GLY A 757 -16.75 -28.34 -14.73
N HIS A 758 -16.81 -27.20 -14.07
CA HIS A 758 -16.90 -25.88 -14.68
C HIS A 758 -15.92 -24.92 -13.98
N SER A 759 -15.18 -24.15 -14.77
CA SER A 759 -14.26 -23.13 -14.32
C SER A 759 -14.45 -21.85 -15.10
N GLN A 760 -14.04 -20.72 -14.54
CA GLN A 760 -14.14 -19.41 -15.21
C GLN A 760 -13.03 -18.48 -14.77
N GLY A 761 -12.75 -17.46 -15.56
CA GLY A 761 -11.78 -16.46 -15.21
C GLY A 761 -11.84 -15.21 -16.07
N PHE A 762 -10.90 -14.32 -15.79
CA PHE A 762 -10.86 -13.00 -16.39
C PHE A 762 -9.42 -12.65 -16.78
N PHE A 763 -9.29 -11.91 -17.87
CA PHE A 763 -8.04 -11.35 -18.32
C PHE A 763 -8.26 -9.93 -18.86
N PHE A 764 -7.31 -9.04 -18.56
CA PHE A 764 -7.33 -7.67 -19.03
C PHE A 764 -6.02 -7.31 -19.75
N ASP A 765 -6.16 -6.58 -20.86
CA ASP A 765 -5.03 -5.95 -21.56
C ASP A 765 -5.44 -4.62 -22.19
N ASP A 766 -4.47 -3.75 -22.50
CA ASP A 766 -4.61 -2.51 -23.23
C ASP A 766 -3.28 -2.08 -23.87
N ASP A 767 -3.13 -0.81 -24.25
CA ASP A 767 -1.88 -0.28 -24.81
C ASP A 767 -0.70 -0.25 -23.82
N GLY A 768 -0.95 -0.53 -22.54
CA GLY A 768 0.06 -0.62 -21.49
C GLY A 768 0.54 0.70 -20.89
N HIS A 769 0.10 1.85 -21.40
CA HIS A 769 0.65 3.15 -20.97
C HIS A 769 -0.37 4.29 -20.89
N THR A 770 -1.51 4.25 -21.58
CA THR A 770 -2.51 5.31 -21.53
C THR A 770 -3.73 4.95 -20.65
N ASN A 771 -4.59 5.93 -20.40
CA ASN A 771 -5.88 5.74 -19.73
C ASN A 771 -7.03 5.47 -20.73
N GLY A 772 -6.74 5.11 -21.97
CA GLY A 772 -7.72 4.84 -23.02
C GLY A 772 -8.73 3.76 -22.68
N TYR A 773 -8.33 2.76 -21.88
CA TYR A 773 -9.22 1.69 -21.42
C TYR A 773 -10.50 2.21 -20.73
N ARG A 774 -10.45 3.36 -20.04
CA ARG A 774 -11.62 3.97 -19.39
C ARG A 774 -12.62 4.57 -20.38
N GLN A 775 -12.22 4.69 -21.63
CA GLN A 775 -13.05 5.14 -22.75
C GLN A 775 -13.48 3.98 -23.65
N GLY A 776 -13.21 2.73 -23.24
CA GLY A 776 -13.52 1.53 -23.98
C GLY A 776 -12.35 0.96 -24.80
N HIS A 777 -11.18 1.64 -24.81
CA HIS A 777 -9.99 1.19 -25.54
C HIS A 777 -9.17 0.17 -24.72
N GLY A 778 -9.81 -0.95 -24.36
CA GLY A 778 -9.22 -2.06 -23.61
C GLY A 778 -9.63 -3.40 -24.22
N TYR A 779 -9.06 -4.47 -23.72
CA TYR A 779 -9.37 -5.86 -24.05
C TYR A 779 -9.76 -6.58 -22.76
N TRP A 780 -11.05 -6.79 -22.56
CA TRP A 780 -11.61 -7.51 -21.41
C TRP A 780 -12.07 -8.88 -21.87
N LEU A 781 -11.30 -9.90 -21.53
CA LEU A 781 -11.63 -11.28 -21.85
C LEU A 781 -12.22 -11.97 -20.62
N THR A 782 -13.47 -12.43 -20.73
CA THR A 782 -14.00 -13.44 -19.82
C THR A 782 -13.96 -14.80 -20.51
N TRP A 783 -13.65 -15.83 -19.74
CA TRP A 783 -13.67 -17.20 -20.24
C TRP A 783 -14.35 -18.12 -19.23
N SER A 784 -14.99 -19.18 -19.75
CA SER A 784 -15.45 -20.31 -18.96
C SER A 784 -15.01 -21.61 -19.64
N ALA A 785 -14.79 -22.65 -18.85
CA ALA A 785 -14.34 -23.95 -19.32
C ALA A 785 -15.21 -25.04 -18.72
N ASP A 786 -15.97 -25.75 -19.58
CA ASP A 786 -16.64 -26.99 -19.23
C ASP A 786 -15.71 -28.16 -19.52
N HIS A 787 -15.47 -29.01 -18.55
CA HIS A 787 -14.51 -30.11 -18.69
C HIS A 787 -15.06 -31.44 -18.23
N THR A 788 -14.56 -32.48 -18.87
CA THR A 788 -14.81 -33.89 -18.58
C THR A 788 -13.48 -34.63 -18.44
N ASP A 789 -13.50 -35.92 -18.24
CA ASP A 789 -12.27 -36.75 -18.19
C ASP A 789 -11.45 -36.75 -19.53
N THR A 790 -12.06 -36.38 -20.65
CA THR A 790 -11.42 -36.46 -21.96
C THR A 790 -11.37 -35.15 -22.74
N THR A 791 -12.22 -34.20 -22.40
CA THR A 791 -12.38 -32.96 -23.18
C THR A 791 -12.57 -31.73 -22.31
N VAL A 792 -12.07 -30.60 -22.82
CA VAL A 792 -12.24 -29.26 -22.26
C VAL A 792 -12.83 -28.36 -23.36
N ILE A 793 -13.95 -27.72 -23.09
CA ILE A 793 -14.56 -26.74 -24.00
C ILE A 793 -14.49 -25.38 -23.35
N VAL A 794 -13.71 -24.49 -23.95
CA VAL A 794 -13.52 -23.11 -23.44
C VAL A 794 -14.42 -22.19 -24.25
N HIS A 795 -15.29 -21.47 -23.59
CA HIS A 795 -16.09 -20.38 -24.13
C HIS A 795 -15.42 -19.05 -23.81
N THR A 796 -15.35 -18.13 -24.76
CA THR A 796 -14.67 -16.85 -24.59
C THR A 796 -15.58 -15.71 -25.03
N HIS A 797 -15.60 -14.63 -24.24
CA HIS A 797 -16.28 -13.39 -24.58
C HIS A 797 -15.29 -12.22 -24.40
N VAL A 798 -15.19 -11.37 -25.42
CA VAL A 798 -14.28 -10.21 -25.42
C VAL A 798 -15.08 -8.93 -25.54
N GLU A 799 -14.80 -7.99 -24.64
CA GLU A 799 -15.34 -6.62 -24.70
C GLU A 799 -14.20 -5.62 -25.00
N GLY A 800 -14.58 -4.46 -25.56
CA GLY A 800 -13.66 -3.37 -25.90
C GLY A 800 -13.14 -3.41 -27.32
N ASP A 801 -12.43 -2.37 -27.71
CA ASP A 801 -11.99 -2.17 -29.10
C ASP A 801 -10.45 -2.26 -29.28
N TYR A 802 -9.70 -2.48 -28.20
CA TYR A 802 -8.25 -2.65 -28.28
C TYR A 802 -7.90 -3.96 -29.02
N GLN A 803 -7.03 -3.82 -30.03
CA GLN A 803 -6.52 -4.95 -30.81
C GLN A 803 -5.08 -5.26 -30.37
N PRO A 804 -4.87 -6.30 -29.54
CA PRO A 804 -3.54 -6.58 -29.02
C PRO A 804 -2.56 -7.04 -30.12
N SER A 805 -1.31 -6.58 -30.02
CA SER A 805 -0.23 -6.95 -30.93
C SER A 805 0.11 -8.43 -30.91
N TRP A 806 -0.12 -9.12 -29.78
CA TRP A 806 0.06 -10.56 -29.64
C TRP A 806 -1.01 -11.41 -30.37
N GLY A 807 -2.06 -10.80 -30.89
CA GLY A 807 -3.08 -11.46 -31.71
C GLY A 807 -4.21 -12.08 -30.89
N THR A 808 -4.43 -13.39 -31.04
CA THR A 808 -5.53 -14.10 -30.40
C THR A 808 -5.05 -14.83 -29.14
N MET A 809 -5.81 -14.74 -28.04
CA MET A 809 -5.54 -15.49 -26.81
C MET A 809 -5.62 -17.00 -27.06
N ALA A 810 -4.52 -17.69 -26.81
CA ALA A 810 -4.49 -19.15 -26.82
C ALA A 810 -4.88 -19.73 -25.46
N PHE A 811 -5.38 -20.95 -25.46
CA PHE A 811 -5.63 -21.72 -24.22
C PHE A 811 -4.83 -23.01 -24.26
N ALA A 812 -4.22 -23.35 -23.14
CA ALA A 812 -3.47 -24.57 -22.96
C ALA A 812 -3.86 -25.23 -21.62
N LEU A 813 -3.66 -26.51 -21.51
CA LEU A 813 -3.85 -27.25 -20.26
C LEU A 813 -2.55 -27.31 -19.47
N ARG A 814 -2.65 -27.52 -18.15
CA ARG A 814 -1.52 -27.71 -17.25
C ARG A 814 -0.57 -28.81 -17.75
N PRO A 815 0.69 -28.81 -17.37
CA PRO A 815 1.60 -29.92 -17.68
C PRO A 815 1.00 -31.26 -17.23
N GLY A 816 1.13 -32.28 -18.07
CA GLY A 816 0.62 -33.64 -17.82
C GLY A 816 -0.88 -33.84 -18.03
N ASP A 817 -1.64 -32.81 -18.42
CA ASP A 817 -3.05 -32.92 -18.78
C ASP A 817 -3.17 -33.13 -20.30
N GLU A 818 -3.62 -34.31 -20.70
CA GLU A 818 -3.70 -34.75 -22.12
C GLU A 818 -5.13 -34.64 -22.72
N ARG A 819 -6.08 -34.01 -21.98
CA ARG A 819 -7.44 -33.83 -22.48
C ARG A 819 -7.46 -33.01 -23.79
N ALA A 820 -8.41 -33.26 -24.63
CA ALA A 820 -8.58 -32.48 -25.86
C ALA A 820 -9.22 -31.13 -25.50
N ILE A 821 -8.61 -30.00 -25.93
CA ILE A 821 -9.15 -28.67 -25.72
C ILE A 821 -9.79 -28.14 -27.00
N LYS A 822 -10.97 -27.52 -26.86
CA LYS A 822 -11.66 -26.80 -27.93
C LYS A 822 -12.04 -25.40 -27.41
N VAL A 823 -11.68 -24.40 -28.19
CA VAL A 823 -12.08 -23.00 -27.88
C VAL A 823 -13.25 -22.61 -28.79
N VAL A 824 -14.26 -22.04 -28.18
CA VAL A 824 -15.48 -21.54 -28.84
C VAL A 824 -15.61 -20.05 -28.50
N ALA A 825 -15.39 -19.21 -29.48
CA ALA A 825 -15.65 -17.77 -29.33
C ALA A 825 -17.15 -17.51 -29.44
N ASP A 826 -17.70 -16.68 -28.56
CA ASP A 826 -19.05 -16.19 -28.73
C ASP A 826 -19.14 -15.40 -30.03
N ALA A 827 -20.19 -15.64 -30.80
CA ALA A 827 -20.43 -14.83 -32.00
C ALA A 827 -20.63 -13.37 -31.53
N ALA A 828 -19.85 -12.46 -32.09
CA ALA A 828 -20.06 -11.02 -31.87
C ALA A 828 -21.55 -10.72 -32.07
N GLN A 829 -22.21 -10.18 -31.06
CA GLN A 829 -23.53 -9.60 -31.23
C GLN A 829 -23.34 -8.34 -32.08
N ASP A 830 -23.74 -8.39 -33.37
CA ASP A 830 -23.76 -7.26 -34.30
C ASP A 830 -24.60 -6.10 -33.78
#